data_2d11f743133c45cfaa66903ea5d37ce7
#
_entry.id   2d11f743133c45cfaa66903ea5d37ce7
#
_cell.length_a   1.000
_cell.length_b   1.000
_cell.length_c   1.000
_cell.angle_alpha   90.00
_cell.angle_beta   90.00
_cell.angle_gamma   90.00
#
_symmetry.space_group_name_H-M   'P 1'
#
loop_
_entity.id
_entity.type
_entity.pdbx_description
1 polymer ?
#
loop_
_entity_poly.entity_id
_entity_poly.type
_entity_poly.pdbx_seq_one_letter_code
_entity_poly.pdbx_strand_id
1 'polypeptide(L)'
;MKETAEERKTLKISVRNLVEFILRSGDIDDRVGGADSMQAMQAGARIHRKLQKRAGSDYHAEVPLKFVVSYDEYDLVIEGRADGIIYDEDELLTIEEQASDGVSSEQAVFSATIDEIKGMYQDVMAYDEPILVHLAQAKCYAFIFAEKYSLKSIDVQMTYVNLDTEEIKQFTESFTFEALEEWFQNLISMYKKWSDFEIEHKKIRQESIAKLEFPFEYREGQKQLVSDVYRSIIREKILFAQAPTGSGKTISTIFPAVKAVGEGYGDRIFYLTAKNVTRVVARDTFKILEEKGYEGKTVLITAKDKICPHDERKCNPDDCPYAKGHFDRVNDAVYDFLQTGNVFDRDIVYEYAIQREVCPFEFCLDVSSWCDNIICDYNYVFDPNVCLKRFFAEGIRGDYLFLVDEAHNLVERARNMYSVTIVKEDVLFVKKILKNYGKNLERTLERMNKTLLGWKKECMGNRIMLDDIDVFIYEAMNAASEIEKFLEKKIRMEFQEEILDFYFTLRDFLSLSEGMGEGYRIYCDFMENGEFAFHLYCVDPSERLQERLNRGRATVFFSATLLPVNYYKKLLCKEEPYAIYAKSIFDPAKRRIFVGNSVTTKYTRRSAKEYERFAKYIDNIVSAKIGNYMVFFPSYKFMEEVLFYMNMNKDREIIVQESRMTEDERDLFLSKFEEERSNTLIAFCVMGGVFSEGIDLTNEKLIGAIIVGTGLPQVSNEREILKDYFDSNGENGFLFSYLYPGMNKVEQAAGRVIRTTEDVGIVALLDERFLFSDYRNTFPREWEDFMVCNEENIKDAALDFWSEQSSKKI
;
A
#
# COMPACT_ATOMS: atom_id res chain seq x y z
N MET A 1 -42.09 -0.95 30.36
CA MET A 1 -41.25 -1.64 29.40
C MET A 1 -41.72 -1.17 28.03
N LYS A 2 -40.99 -0.27 27.41
CA LYS A 2 -41.16 0.03 25.99
C LYS A 2 -40.25 -0.98 25.28
N GLU A 3 -40.82 -1.91 24.55
CA GLU A 3 -40.10 -2.66 23.54
C GLU A 3 -39.54 -1.61 22.56
N THR A 4 -38.22 -1.40 22.62
CA THR A 4 -37.54 -0.73 21.55
C THR A 4 -37.60 -1.70 20.37
N ALA A 5 -38.36 -1.34 19.33
CA ALA A 5 -38.28 -2.02 18.05
C ALA A 5 -36.75 -2.03 17.66
N GLU A 6 -36.15 -3.22 17.62
CA GLU A 6 -34.82 -3.37 17.06
C GLU A 6 -34.88 -2.82 15.64
N GLU A 7 -34.10 -1.79 15.34
CA GLU A 7 -33.98 -1.28 13.99
C GLU A 7 -33.49 -2.45 13.11
N ARG A 8 -34.30 -2.80 12.12
CA ARG A 8 -34.03 -3.89 11.19
C ARG A 8 -32.74 -3.62 10.46
N LYS A 9 -31.82 -4.57 10.47
CA LYS A 9 -30.51 -4.41 9.81
C LYS A 9 -30.71 -4.18 8.31
N THR A 10 -29.90 -3.31 7.72
CA THR A 10 -29.97 -2.99 6.28
C THR A 10 -28.61 -3.25 5.65
N LEU A 11 -28.58 -4.11 4.64
CA LEU A 11 -27.43 -4.34 3.77
C LEU A 11 -27.69 -3.65 2.43
N LYS A 12 -26.70 -2.89 1.92
CA LYS A 12 -26.83 -2.17 0.66
C LYS A 12 -25.85 -2.69 -0.38
N ILE A 13 -26.33 -2.89 -1.60
CA ILE A 13 -25.48 -3.21 -2.74
C ILE A 13 -25.92 -2.40 -3.97
N SER A 14 -24.97 -1.93 -4.76
CA SER A 14 -25.29 -1.31 -6.04
C SER A 14 -25.65 -2.38 -7.08
N VAL A 15 -26.53 -2.04 -8.02
CA VAL A 15 -26.88 -2.92 -9.16
C VAL A 15 -25.61 -3.37 -9.88
N ARG A 16 -24.70 -2.45 -10.14
CA ARG A 16 -23.43 -2.74 -10.79
C ARG A 16 -22.61 -3.78 -10.02
N ASN A 17 -22.38 -3.56 -8.74
CA ASN A 17 -21.59 -4.47 -7.91
C ASN A 17 -22.25 -5.85 -7.80
N LEU A 18 -23.56 -5.91 -7.72
CA LEU A 18 -24.31 -7.15 -7.67
C LEU A 18 -24.09 -8.00 -8.94
N VAL A 19 -24.28 -7.41 -10.12
CA VAL A 19 -24.14 -8.14 -11.38
C VAL A 19 -22.68 -8.48 -11.69
N GLU A 20 -21.75 -7.55 -11.50
CA GLU A 20 -20.33 -7.78 -11.71
C GLU A 20 -19.77 -8.87 -10.77
N PHE A 21 -20.28 -8.95 -9.54
CA PHE A 21 -19.87 -9.99 -8.59
C PHE A 21 -20.46 -11.36 -8.91
N ILE A 22 -21.78 -11.44 -9.12
CA ILE A 22 -22.46 -12.73 -9.29
C ILE A 22 -22.25 -13.31 -10.69
N LEU A 23 -22.25 -12.48 -11.73
CA LEU A 23 -22.25 -12.93 -13.13
C LEU A 23 -20.86 -12.81 -13.79
N ARG A 24 -19.81 -12.53 -13.00
CA ARG A 24 -18.44 -12.56 -13.54
C ARG A 24 -18.11 -13.96 -14.03
N SER A 25 -17.49 -14.04 -15.18
CA SER A 25 -17.13 -15.30 -15.85
C SER A 25 -15.88 -15.13 -16.71
N GLY A 26 -15.25 -16.25 -17.07
CA GLY A 26 -14.12 -16.29 -18.01
C GLY A 26 -12.75 -16.19 -17.32
N ASP A 27 -11.81 -15.59 -18.05
CA ASP A 27 -10.39 -15.71 -17.81
C ASP A 27 -9.78 -14.43 -17.22
N ILE A 28 -8.64 -14.58 -16.51
CA ILE A 28 -7.72 -13.46 -16.30
C ILE A 28 -6.87 -13.30 -17.57
N ASP A 29 -6.81 -12.09 -18.14
CA ASP A 29 -5.97 -11.78 -19.30
C ASP A 29 -5.34 -10.37 -19.13
N ASP A 30 -4.04 -10.32 -18.83
CA ASP A 30 -3.29 -9.08 -18.61
C ASP A 30 -2.60 -8.54 -19.87
N ARG A 31 -2.80 -9.18 -21.02
CA ARG A 31 -2.23 -8.75 -22.31
C ARG A 31 -2.87 -7.47 -22.85
N VAL A 32 -4.00 -7.10 -22.30
CA VAL A 32 -4.73 -5.87 -22.66
C VAL A 32 -4.58 -4.87 -21.53
N GLY A 33 -4.10 -3.68 -21.83
CA GLY A 33 -4.10 -2.58 -20.88
C GLY A 33 -5.52 -2.36 -20.36
N GLY A 34 -5.73 -2.39 -19.04
CA GLY A 34 -7.07 -2.32 -18.46
C GLY A 34 -7.83 -1.07 -18.94
N ALA A 35 -9.10 -1.25 -19.30
CA ALA A 35 -10.01 -0.21 -19.76
C ALA A 35 -10.30 0.93 -18.75
N ASP A 36 -9.75 0.84 -17.55
CA ASP A 36 -9.88 1.83 -16.46
C ASP A 36 -8.94 3.04 -16.60
N SER A 37 -8.56 3.44 -17.81
CA SER A 37 -7.81 4.68 -17.96
C SER A 37 -8.72 5.86 -17.58
N MET A 38 -8.20 6.85 -16.86
CA MET A 38 -8.95 8.06 -16.53
C MET A 38 -9.47 8.75 -17.80
N GLN A 39 -8.75 8.62 -18.91
CA GLN A 39 -9.18 9.09 -20.21
C GLN A 39 -10.40 8.33 -20.73
N ALA A 40 -10.46 7.00 -20.56
CA ALA A 40 -11.62 6.20 -20.92
C ALA A 40 -12.85 6.61 -20.08
N MET A 41 -12.65 6.83 -18.78
CA MET A 41 -13.72 7.32 -17.89
C MET A 41 -14.19 8.73 -18.28
N GLN A 42 -13.27 9.66 -18.54
CA GLN A 42 -13.61 11.03 -18.96
C GLN A 42 -14.25 11.06 -20.37
N ALA A 43 -13.73 10.27 -21.31
CA ALA A 43 -14.31 10.12 -22.63
C ALA A 43 -15.70 9.49 -22.53
N GLY A 44 -15.87 8.45 -21.74
CA GLY A 44 -17.16 7.84 -21.43
C GLY A 44 -18.17 8.84 -20.87
N ALA A 45 -17.80 9.56 -19.81
CA ALA A 45 -18.66 10.59 -19.20
C ALA A 45 -19.02 11.73 -20.19
N ARG A 46 -18.10 12.09 -21.09
CA ARG A 46 -18.37 13.07 -22.16
C ARG A 46 -19.38 12.52 -23.16
N ILE A 47 -19.22 11.27 -23.57
CA ILE A 47 -20.10 10.60 -24.51
C ILE A 47 -21.51 10.43 -23.92
N HIS A 48 -21.63 9.95 -22.68
CA HIS A 48 -22.92 9.87 -21.97
C HIS A 48 -23.64 11.20 -22.00
N ARG A 49 -23.00 12.28 -21.54
CA ARG A 49 -23.60 13.64 -21.57
C ARG A 49 -23.97 14.10 -22.97
N LYS A 50 -23.19 13.72 -24.00
CA LYS A 50 -23.47 14.09 -25.38
C LYS A 50 -24.71 13.37 -25.94
N LEU A 51 -24.86 12.08 -25.66
CA LEU A 51 -25.99 11.25 -26.05
C LEU A 51 -27.26 11.69 -25.32
N GLN A 52 -27.20 11.83 -24.01
CA GLN A 52 -28.31 12.32 -23.18
C GLN A 52 -28.84 13.70 -23.64
N LYS A 53 -27.94 14.62 -24.03
CA LYS A 53 -28.34 15.93 -24.58
C LYS A 53 -28.96 15.88 -25.99
N ARG A 54 -28.68 14.83 -26.75
CA ARG A 54 -29.23 14.64 -28.10
C ARG A 54 -30.55 13.86 -28.11
N ALA A 55 -30.81 13.18 -27.00
CA ALA A 55 -32.07 12.45 -26.83
C ALA A 55 -33.29 13.39 -26.78
N GLY A 56 -34.45 12.87 -27.10
CA GLY A 56 -35.73 13.61 -27.13
C GLY A 56 -36.18 14.04 -25.72
N SER A 57 -37.36 14.69 -25.70
CA SER A 57 -38.02 15.12 -24.45
C SER A 57 -38.39 13.98 -23.52
N ASP A 58 -38.59 12.80 -24.08
CA ASP A 58 -39.05 11.60 -23.38
C ASP A 58 -37.88 10.80 -22.75
N TYR A 59 -36.64 11.31 -22.88
CA TYR A 59 -35.45 10.72 -22.34
C TYR A 59 -35.09 11.30 -20.97
N HIS A 60 -35.18 10.49 -19.92
CA HIS A 60 -34.88 10.87 -18.54
C HIS A 60 -33.53 10.32 -18.17
N ALA A 61 -32.52 11.19 -18.00
CA ALA A 61 -31.16 10.81 -17.74
C ALA A 61 -30.91 10.58 -16.23
N GLU A 62 -29.99 9.66 -15.90
CA GLU A 62 -29.47 9.45 -14.55
C GLU A 62 -30.57 9.16 -13.50
N VAL A 63 -31.53 8.30 -13.83
CA VAL A 63 -32.69 8.00 -12.98
C VAL A 63 -32.30 7.09 -11.80
N PRO A 64 -32.44 7.55 -10.54
CA PRO A 64 -32.15 6.73 -9.39
C PRO A 64 -33.25 5.66 -9.18
N LEU A 65 -32.83 4.40 -9.05
CA LEU A 65 -33.70 3.26 -8.84
C LEU A 65 -33.27 2.51 -7.58
N LYS A 66 -34.24 2.00 -6.85
CA LYS A 66 -34.04 1.29 -5.59
C LYS A 66 -35.08 0.19 -5.44
N PHE A 67 -34.63 -0.98 -5.01
CA PHE A 67 -35.48 -2.11 -4.66
C PHE A 67 -35.08 -2.69 -3.32
N VAL A 68 -36.04 -3.18 -2.53
CA VAL A 68 -35.77 -3.73 -1.20
C VAL A 68 -36.29 -5.16 -1.15
N VAL A 69 -35.40 -6.10 -0.87
CA VAL A 69 -35.74 -7.49 -0.59
C VAL A 69 -35.71 -7.69 0.91
N SER A 70 -36.85 -7.99 1.49
CA SER A 70 -36.97 -8.22 2.95
C SER A 70 -36.81 -9.69 3.30
N TYR A 71 -35.78 -9.99 4.12
CA TYR A 71 -35.57 -11.29 4.75
C TYR A 71 -35.98 -11.24 6.22
N ASP A 72 -35.99 -12.35 6.94
CA ASP A 72 -36.43 -12.40 8.35
C ASP A 72 -35.57 -11.52 9.25
N GLU A 73 -34.25 -11.47 9.05
CA GLU A 73 -33.31 -10.78 9.93
C GLU A 73 -32.82 -9.42 9.39
N TYR A 74 -32.97 -9.14 8.09
CA TYR A 74 -32.45 -7.92 7.46
C TYR A 74 -33.21 -7.57 6.18
N ASP A 75 -32.99 -6.32 5.72
CA ASP A 75 -33.42 -5.84 4.43
C ASP A 75 -32.20 -5.70 3.51
N LEU A 76 -32.25 -6.34 2.34
CA LEU A 76 -31.27 -6.14 1.26
C LEU A 76 -31.75 -5.02 0.35
N VAL A 77 -31.03 -3.92 0.34
CA VAL A 77 -31.31 -2.76 -0.51
C VAL A 77 -30.42 -2.79 -1.74
N ILE A 78 -31.04 -2.91 -2.91
CA ILE A 78 -30.38 -2.89 -4.21
C ILE A 78 -30.68 -1.53 -4.82
N GLU A 79 -29.64 -0.75 -5.07
CA GLU A 79 -29.80 0.62 -5.58
C GLU A 79 -28.82 0.92 -6.70
N GLY A 80 -29.21 1.83 -7.59
CA GLY A 80 -28.36 2.27 -8.69
C GLY A 80 -28.98 3.42 -9.43
N ARG A 81 -28.33 3.80 -10.53
CA ARG A 81 -28.78 4.89 -11.38
C ARG A 81 -28.72 4.41 -12.82
N ALA A 82 -29.86 4.33 -13.48
CA ALA A 82 -29.93 4.00 -14.90
C ALA A 82 -29.38 5.18 -15.73
N ASP A 83 -28.58 4.92 -16.74
CA ASP A 83 -28.00 5.96 -17.61
C ASP A 83 -29.10 6.78 -18.30
N GLY A 84 -30.20 6.11 -18.73
CA GLY A 84 -31.37 6.73 -19.26
C GLY A 84 -32.60 5.84 -19.22
N ILE A 85 -33.77 6.47 -19.12
CA ILE A 85 -35.06 5.81 -19.31
C ILE A 85 -35.88 6.63 -20.26
N ILE A 86 -36.42 5.99 -21.29
CA ILE A 86 -37.29 6.65 -22.30
C ILE A 86 -38.73 6.32 -21.96
N TYR A 87 -39.52 7.31 -21.65
CA TYR A 87 -40.97 7.21 -21.41
C TYR A 87 -41.64 8.54 -21.55
N ASP A 88 -42.97 8.52 -21.80
CA ASP A 88 -43.80 9.72 -21.84
C ASP A 88 -44.22 10.13 -20.42
N GLU A 89 -43.81 11.33 -19.98
CA GLU A 89 -44.06 11.86 -18.64
C GLU A 89 -45.58 12.11 -18.40
N ASP A 90 -46.35 12.49 -19.42
CA ASP A 90 -47.78 12.74 -19.30
C ASP A 90 -48.56 11.41 -19.13
N GLU A 91 -48.09 10.32 -19.77
CA GLU A 91 -48.65 8.99 -19.55
C GLU A 91 -48.33 8.49 -18.12
N LEU A 92 -47.10 8.73 -17.63
CA LEU A 92 -46.68 8.33 -16.27
C LEU A 92 -47.52 9.05 -15.20
N LEU A 93 -47.66 10.37 -15.31
CA LEU A 93 -48.48 11.16 -14.39
C LEU A 93 -49.94 10.67 -14.34
N THR A 94 -50.51 10.29 -15.49
CA THR A 94 -51.86 9.72 -15.57
C THR A 94 -51.99 8.42 -14.77
N ILE A 95 -50.93 7.56 -14.77
CA ILE A 95 -50.89 6.32 -14.03
C ILE A 95 -50.76 6.59 -12.53
N GLU A 96 -49.92 7.54 -12.12
CA GLU A 96 -49.74 7.90 -10.70
C GLU A 96 -51.03 8.51 -10.10
N GLU A 97 -51.76 9.32 -10.86
CA GLU A 97 -53.06 9.87 -10.45
C GLU A 97 -54.12 8.75 -10.29
N GLN A 98 -54.21 7.83 -11.26
CA GLN A 98 -55.15 6.71 -11.19
C GLN A 98 -54.85 5.76 -10.05
N ALA A 99 -53.58 5.49 -9.75
CA ALA A 99 -53.16 4.69 -8.61
C ALA A 99 -53.52 5.34 -7.26
N SER A 100 -53.43 6.68 -7.17
CA SER A 100 -53.84 7.44 -5.98
C SER A 100 -55.33 7.42 -5.70
N ASP A 101 -56.16 7.33 -6.75
CA ASP A 101 -57.60 7.33 -6.70
C ASP A 101 -58.21 5.95 -6.50
N GLY A 102 -57.40 4.87 -6.31
CA GLY A 102 -57.83 3.52 -6.05
C GLY A 102 -58.59 2.84 -7.21
N VAL A 103 -58.43 3.35 -8.44
CA VAL A 103 -58.96 2.73 -9.64
C VAL A 103 -57.97 1.67 -10.14
N SER A 104 -58.41 0.41 -10.20
CA SER A 104 -57.57 -0.69 -10.71
C SER A 104 -57.26 -0.40 -12.19
N SER A 105 -55.98 -0.13 -12.51
CA SER A 105 -55.50 0.19 -13.87
C SER A 105 -55.41 -1.08 -14.72
N GLU A 106 -56.56 -1.68 -15.14
CA GLU A 106 -56.52 -2.83 -16.04
C GLU A 106 -56.14 -2.49 -17.51
N GLN A 107 -55.95 -1.22 -17.91
CA GLN A 107 -55.76 -0.83 -19.32
C GLN A 107 -54.76 0.29 -19.64
N ALA A 108 -53.94 0.74 -18.74
CA ALA A 108 -52.87 1.71 -19.13
C ALA A 108 -51.73 0.96 -19.83
N VAL A 109 -51.60 1.13 -21.13
CA VAL A 109 -50.45 0.64 -21.90
C VAL A 109 -49.39 1.74 -21.86
N PHE A 110 -48.58 1.72 -20.84
CA PHE A 110 -47.42 2.58 -20.72
C PHE A 110 -46.20 1.82 -21.23
N SER A 111 -45.44 2.43 -22.14
CA SER A 111 -44.23 1.85 -22.67
C SER A 111 -43.00 2.59 -22.14
N ALA A 112 -42.04 1.87 -21.66
CA ALA A 112 -40.77 2.43 -21.23
C ALA A 112 -39.59 1.62 -21.78
N THR A 113 -38.46 2.28 -22.01
CA THR A 113 -37.22 1.64 -22.44
C THR A 113 -36.09 2.07 -21.51
N ILE A 114 -35.39 1.11 -20.91
CA ILE A 114 -34.14 1.35 -20.21
C ILE A 114 -33.02 1.47 -21.24
N ASP A 115 -32.26 2.56 -21.24
CA ASP A 115 -31.10 2.76 -22.09
C ASP A 115 -29.81 2.76 -21.23
N GLU A 116 -29.02 1.73 -21.40
CA GLU A 116 -27.72 1.58 -20.74
C GLU A 116 -26.60 1.85 -21.73
N ILE A 117 -25.77 2.85 -21.45
CA ILE A 117 -24.74 3.36 -22.36
C ILE A 117 -23.38 2.85 -21.94
N LYS A 118 -22.63 2.25 -22.86
CA LYS A 118 -21.26 1.79 -22.63
C LYS A 118 -20.31 2.33 -23.68
N GLY A 119 -19.34 3.16 -23.22
CA GLY A 119 -18.24 3.63 -24.05
C GLY A 119 -17.08 2.64 -24.07
N MET A 120 -16.54 2.32 -25.23
CA MET A 120 -15.39 1.45 -25.40
C MET A 120 -14.53 1.87 -26.59
N TYR A 121 -13.25 1.51 -26.58
CA TYR A 121 -12.35 1.75 -27.72
C TYR A 121 -12.40 0.66 -28.78
N GLN A 122 -12.99 -0.48 -28.45
CA GLN A 122 -13.16 -1.60 -29.39
C GLN A 122 -14.14 -1.26 -30.49
N ASP A 123 -14.03 -1.95 -31.63
CA ASP A 123 -14.99 -1.82 -32.74
C ASP A 123 -16.37 -2.31 -32.29
N VAL A 124 -17.26 -1.36 -32.00
CA VAL A 124 -18.64 -1.66 -31.56
C VAL A 124 -19.44 -2.40 -32.59
N MET A 125 -19.10 -2.24 -33.90
CA MET A 125 -19.80 -2.92 -34.98
C MET A 125 -19.50 -4.42 -35.06
N ALA A 126 -18.40 -4.88 -34.45
CA ALA A 126 -18.02 -6.28 -34.39
C ALA A 126 -18.87 -7.13 -33.41
N TYR A 127 -19.65 -6.52 -32.54
CA TYR A 127 -20.51 -7.25 -31.60
C TYR A 127 -21.82 -7.65 -32.27
N ASP A 128 -22.16 -8.94 -32.20
CA ASP A 128 -23.46 -9.44 -32.70
C ASP A 128 -24.56 -9.44 -31.62
N GLU A 129 -24.16 -9.46 -30.36
CA GLU A 129 -25.04 -9.44 -29.18
C GLU A 129 -24.45 -8.60 -28.03
N PRO A 130 -25.25 -8.14 -27.08
CA PRO A 130 -24.77 -7.40 -25.92
C PRO A 130 -23.87 -8.26 -25.01
N ILE A 131 -22.90 -7.60 -24.35
CA ILE A 131 -22.11 -8.21 -23.29
C ILE A 131 -23.03 -8.54 -22.10
N LEU A 132 -23.04 -9.80 -21.65
CA LEU A 132 -24.01 -10.34 -20.68
C LEU A 132 -24.07 -9.53 -19.37
N VAL A 133 -22.93 -9.12 -18.82
CA VAL A 133 -22.88 -8.33 -17.56
C VAL A 133 -23.51 -6.93 -17.76
N HIS A 134 -23.29 -6.31 -18.91
CA HIS A 134 -23.92 -5.01 -19.23
C HIS A 134 -25.44 -5.15 -19.39
N LEU A 135 -25.88 -6.16 -20.13
CA LEU A 135 -27.31 -6.46 -20.30
C LEU A 135 -27.96 -6.78 -18.95
N ALA A 136 -27.27 -7.51 -18.08
CA ALA A 136 -27.76 -7.83 -16.73
C ALA A 136 -27.98 -6.58 -15.88
N GLN A 137 -27.09 -5.59 -15.98
CA GLN A 137 -27.27 -4.30 -15.32
C GLN A 137 -28.55 -3.60 -15.79
N ALA A 138 -28.75 -3.51 -17.10
CA ALA A 138 -29.95 -2.93 -17.69
C ALA A 138 -31.24 -3.70 -17.33
N LYS A 139 -31.19 -5.05 -17.29
CA LYS A 139 -32.32 -5.89 -16.85
C LYS A 139 -32.66 -5.66 -15.38
N CYS A 140 -31.70 -5.44 -14.49
CA CYS A 140 -31.98 -5.05 -13.10
C CYS A 140 -32.76 -3.73 -13.05
N TYR A 141 -32.33 -2.73 -13.81
CA TYR A 141 -33.04 -1.45 -13.86
C TYR A 141 -34.43 -1.60 -14.48
N ALA A 142 -34.57 -2.41 -15.54
CA ALA A 142 -35.84 -2.71 -16.15
C ALA A 142 -36.82 -3.38 -15.17
N PHE A 143 -36.38 -4.39 -14.41
CA PHE A 143 -37.19 -5.02 -13.38
C PHE A 143 -37.65 -4.00 -12.33
N ILE A 144 -36.70 -3.22 -11.75
CA ILE A 144 -37.01 -2.26 -10.68
C ILE A 144 -38.00 -1.20 -11.15
N PHE A 145 -37.87 -0.72 -12.40
CA PHE A 145 -38.77 0.27 -12.97
C PHE A 145 -40.14 -0.34 -13.29
N ALA A 146 -40.18 -1.52 -13.92
CA ALA A 146 -41.41 -2.23 -14.23
C ALA A 146 -42.23 -2.59 -13.00
N GLU A 147 -41.60 -3.06 -11.94
CA GLU A 147 -42.22 -3.34 -10.63
C GLU A 147 -42.82 -2.07 -10.02
N LYS A 148 -42.05 -0.97 -10.00
CA LYS A 148 -42.50 0.31 -9.44
C LYS A 148 -43.76 0.83 -10.10
N TYR A 149 -43.90 0.67 -11.43
CA TYR A 149 -45.00 1.20 -12.23
C TYR A 149 -45.95 0.12 -12.72
N SER A 150 -45.84 -1.12 -12.26
CA SER A 150 -46.73 -2.24 -12.62
C SER A 150 -46.80 -2.51 -14.13
N LEU A 151 -45.69 -2.40 -14.85
CA LEU A 151 -45.63 -2.63 -16.29
C LEU A 151 -45.70 -4.12 -16.61
N LYS A 152 -46.42 -4.50 -17.66
CA LYS A 152 -46.44 -5.88 -18.18
C LYS A 152 -45.24 -6.24 -19.03
N SER A 153 -44.61 -5.27 -19.64
CA SER A 153 -43.40 -5.41 -20.43
C SER A 153 -42.63 -4.10 -20.45
N ILE A 154 -41.33 -4.20 -20.68
CA ILE A 154 -40.41 -3.07 -20.79
C ILE A 154 -39.32 -3.42 -21.80
N ASP A 155 -38.88 -2.42 -22.56
CA ASP A 155 -37.77 -2.58 -23.47
C ASP A 155 -36.44 -2.28 -22.78
N VAL A 156 -35.40 -2.99 -23.18
CA VAL A 156 -34.03 -2.76 -22.77
C VAL A 156 -33.20 -2.45 -24.01
N GLN A 157 -32.57 -1.28 -24.02
CA GLN A 157 -31.64 -0.84 -25.04
C GLN A 157 -30.25 -0.79 -24.50
N MET A 158 -29.32 -1.50 -25.15
CA MET A 158 -27.88 -1.41 -24.88
C MET A 158 -27.26 -0.50 -25.94
N THR A 159 -26.72 0.64 -25.53
CA THR A 159 -26.08 1.61 -26.43
C THR A 159 -24.56 1.55 -26.27
N TYR A 160 -23.88 0.90 -27.21
CA TYR A 160 -22.43 0.86 -27.30
C TYR A 160 -21.89 1.97 -28.16
N VAL A 161 -20.87 2.68 -27.65
CA VAL A 161 -20.25 3.81 -28.37
C VAL A 161 -18.76 3.64 -28.42
N ASN A 162 -18.20 3.71 -29.64
CA ASN A 162 -16.75 3.79 -29.79
C ASN A 162 -16.25 5.17 -29.36
N LEU A 163 -15.32 5.22 -28.41
CA LEU A 163 -14.83 6.46 -27.81
C LEU A 163 -13.97 7.30 -28.75
N ASP A 164 -13.38 6.70 -29.78
CA ASP A 164 -12.57 7.38 -30.80
C ASP A 164 -13.38 7.84 -32.02
N THR A 165 -14.20 6.94 -32.59
CA THR A 165 -14.93 7.22 -33.83
C THR A 165 -16.32 7.78 -33.59
N GLU A 166 -16.81 7.68 -32.35
CA GLU A 166 -18.21 7.99 -31.96
C GLU A 166 -19.25 7.14 -32.72
N GLU A 167 -18.85 6.01 -33.31
CA GLU A 167 -19.80 5.08 -33.92
C GLU A 167 -20.63 4.42 -32.80
N ILE A 168 -21.95 4.30 -33.10
CA ILE A 168 -22.95 3.82 -32.16
C ILE A 168 -23.55 2.52 -32.69
N LYS A 169 -23.63 1.51 -31.81
CA LYS A 169 -24.41 0.30 -32.05
C LYS A 169 -25.40 0.10 -30.91
N GLN A 170 -26.65 -0.11 -31.28
CA GLN A 170 -27.74 -0.33 -30.34
C GLN A 170 -28.32 -1.72 -30.51
N PHE A 171 -28.64 -2.33 -29.36
CA PHE A 171 -29.37 -3.59 -29.28
C PHE A 171 -30.62 -3.33 -28.44
N THR A 172 -31.78 -3.63 -28.96
CA THR A 172 -33.06 -3.45 -28.25
C THR A 172 -33.76 -4.80 -28.13
N GLU A 173 -34.20 -5.14 -26.95
CA GLU A 173 -34.90 -6.38 -26.63
C GLU A 173 -36.05 -6.08 -25.68
N SER A 174 -37.22 -6.67 -25.94
CA SER A 174 -38.41 -6.52 -25.09
C SER A 174 -38.52 -7.67 -24.12
N PHE A 175 -38.75 -7.36 -22.85
CA PHE A 175 -38.91 -8.35 -21.78
C PHE A 175 -40.31 -8.22 -21.15
N THR A 176 -40.96 -9.34 -20.87
CA THR A 176 -42.17 -9.35 -20.03
C THR A 176 -41.75 -9.19 -18.59
N PHE A 177 -42.63 -8.65 -17.75
CA PHE A 177 -42.40 -8.48 -16.33
C PHE A 177 -42.08 -9.84 -15.65
N GLU A 178 -42.87 -10.87 -15.97
CA GLU A 178 -42.68 -12.21 -15.39
C GLU A 178 -41.30 -12.78 -15.71
N ALA A 179 -40.81 -12.57 -16.94
CA ALA A 179 -39.47 -13.04 -17.32
C ALA A 179 -38.34 -12.28 -16.58
N LEU A 180 -38.53 -10.96 -16.38
CA LEU A 180 -37.59 -10.15 -15.60
C LEU A 180 -37.64 -10.51 -14.10
N GLU A 181 -38.83 -10.74 -13.57
CA GLU A 181 -39.01 -11.13 -12.17
C GLU A 181 -38.33 -12.48 -11.87
N GLU A 182 -38.58 -13.51 -12.70
CA GLU A 182 -37.95 -14.83 -12.55
C GLU A 182 -36.43 -14.71 -12.63
N TRP A 183 -35.92 -13.97 -13.60
CA TRP A 183 -34.49 -13.74 -13.79
C TRP A 183 -33.86 -12.98 -12.58
N PHE A 184 -34.52 -11.90 -12.12
CA PHE A 184 -34.06 -11.10 -11.01
C PHE A 184 -34.09 -11.87 -9.69
N GLN A 185 -35.14 -12.63 -9.42
CA GLN A 185 -35.24 -13.49 -8.24
C GLN A 185 -34.15 -14.57 -8.22
N ASN A 186 -33.81 -15.11 -9.39
CA ASN A 186 -32.70 -16.04 -9.51
C ASN A 186 -31.35 -15.36 -9.17
N LEU A 187 -31.09 -14.16 -9.72
CA LEU A 187 -29.91 -13.37 -9.39
C LEU A 187 -29.79 -13.10 -7.89
N ILE A 188 -30.90 -12.70 -7.25
CA ILE A 188 -30.94 -12.44 -5.81
C ILE A 188 -30.73 -13.73 -5.01
N SER A 189 -31.28 -14.83 -5.44
CA SER A 189 -31.07 -16.13 -4.76
C SER A 189 -29.59 -16.56 -4.77
N MET A 190 -28.88 -16.26 -5.85
CA MET A 190 -27.43 -16.51 -5.94
C MET A 190 -26.64 -15.60 -4.99
N TYR A 191 -27.09 -14.36 -4.80
CA TYR A 191 -26.43 -13.43 -3.87
C TYR A 191 -26.79 -13.68 -2.41
N LYS A 192 -27.92 -14.32 -2.12
CA LYS A 192 -28.43 -14.52 -0.77
C LYS A 192 -27.43 -15.19 0.18
N LYS A 193 -26.71 -16.22 -0.28
CA LYS A 193 -25.68 -16.87 0.54
C LYS A 193 -24.60 -15.91 1.05
N TRP A 194 -24.30 -14.87 0.28
CA TRP A 194 -23.30 -13.85 0.61
C TRP A 194 -23.83 -12.82 1.60
N SER A 195 -25.06 -12.35 1.40
CA SER A 195 -25.71 -11.43 2.33
C SER A 195 -25.99 -12.09 3.68
N ASP A 196 -26.43 -13.36 3.70
CA ASP A 196 -26.59 -14.15 4.93
C ASP A 196 -25.24 -14.29 5.66
N PHE A 197 -24.17 -14.65 4.93
CA PHE A 197 -22.82 -14.74 5.49
C PHE A 197 -22.36 -13.43 6.12
N GLU A 198 -22.54 -12.30 5.44
CA GLU A 198 -22.12 -10.98 5.94
C GLU A 198 -22.85 -10.61 7.24
N ILE A 199 -24.16 -10.82 7.30
CA ILE A 199 -24.99 -10.52 8.47
C ILE A 199 -24.66 -11.44 9.65
N GLU A 200 -24.54 -12.75 9.41
CA GLU A 200 -24.22 -13.73 10.44
C GLU A 200 -22.79 -13.54 10.96
N HIS A 201 -21.83 -13.43 10.06
CA HIS A 201 -20.44 -13.21 10.43
C HIS A 201 -20.25 -11.92 11.25
N LYS A 202 -20.86 -10.81 10.83
CA LYS A 202 -20.82 -9.55 11.59
C LYS A 202 -21.37 -9.72 13.00
N LYS A 203 -22.45 -10.49 13.19
CA LYS A 203 -23.02 -10.78 14.51
C LYS A 203 -22.04 -11.58 15.37
N ILE A 204 -21.52 -12.70 14.84
CA ILE A 204 -20.54 -13.56 15.52
C ILE A 204 -19.30 -12.74 15.92
N ARG A 205 -18.76 -11.97 15.00
CA ARG A 205 -17.62 -11.09 15.25
C ARG A 205 -17.89 -10.13 16.40
N GLN A 206 -19.00 -9.41 16.38
CA GLN A 206 -19.36 -8.43 17.42
C GLN A 206 -19.53 -9.08 18.80
N GLU A 207 -20.18 -10.23 18.87
CA GLU A 207 -20.34 -11.00 20.11
C GLU A 207 -18.99 -11.50 20.66
N SER A 208 -18.08 -11.90 19.78
CA SER A 208 -16.73 -12.33 20.14
C SER A 208 -15.88 -11.18 20.70
N ILE A 209 -15.93 -10.00 20.05
CA ILE A 209 -15.20 -8.82 20.48
C ILE A 209 -15.69 -8.32 21.85
N ALA A 210 -16.99 -8.38 22.11
CA ALA A 210 -17.56 -7.95 23.39
C ALA A 210 -16.93 -8.70 24.58
N LYS A 211 -16.62 -9.98 24.40
CA LYS A 211 -16.02 -10.87 25.42
C LYS A 211 -14.49 -10.86 25.43
N LEU A 212 -13.88 -10.28 24.41
CA LEU A 212 -12.43 -10.34 24.25
C LEU A 212 -11.72 -9.47 25.27
N GLU A 213 -10.76 -10.04 25.99
CA GLU A 213 -9.88 -9.33 26.92
C GLU A 213 -8.46 -9.22 26.34
N PHE A 214 -7.66 -8.29 26.90
CA PHE A 214 -6.26 -8.17 26.48
C PHE A 214 -5.51 -9.48 26.80
N PRO A 215 -4.81 -10.10 25.84
CA PRO A 215 -4.35 -11.49 25.96
C PRO A 215 -3.17 -11.71 26.93
N PHE A 216 -2.55 -10.62 27.43
CA PHE A 216 -1.37 -10.68 28.28
C PHE A 216 -1.53 -9.81 29.52
N GLU A 217 -0.65 -9.97 30.49
CA GLU A 217 -0.46 -8.96 31.54
C GLU A 217 0.12 -7.68 30.93
N TYR A 218 -0.46 -6.53 31.28
CA TYR A 218 0.03 -5.25 30.79
C TYR A 218 1.44 -4.95 31.31
N ARG A 219 2.34 -4.63 30.40
CA ARG A 219 3.65 -4.06 30.72
C ARG A 219 3.51 -2.59 31.11
N GLU A 220 4.51 -2.03 31.78
CA GLU A 220 4.53 -0.61 32.12
C GLU A 220 4.41 0.24 30.84
N GLY A 221 3.53 1.26 30.87
CA GLY A 221 3.24 2.12 29.70
C GLY A 221 2.37 1.51 28.62
N GLN A 222 2.24 0.16 28.53
CA GLN A 222 1.47 -0.51 27.49
C GLN A 222 -0.03 -0.21 27.59
N LYS A 223 -0.58 -0.21 28.81
CA LYS A 223 -2.00 0.14 29.04
C LYS A 223 -2.32 1.55 28.59
N GLN A 224 -1.39 2.49 28.76
CA GLN A 224 -1.55 3.86 28.29
C GLN A 224 -1.54 3.92 26.77
N LEU A 225 -0.63 3.22 26.10
CA LEU A 225 -0.58 3.13 24.63
C LEU A 225 -1.88 2.58 24.06
N VAL A 226 -2.39 1.47 24.60
CA VAL A 226 -3.68 0.87 24.21
C VAL A 226 -4.82 1.87 24.36
N SER A 227 -4.87 2.59 25.50
CA SER A 227 -5.90 3.61 25.76
C SER A 227 -5.81 4.80 24.78
N ASP A 228 -4.61 5.26 24.46
CA ASP A 228 -4.42 6.40 23.57
C ASP A 228 -4.73 6.05 22.12
N VAL A 229 -4.37 4.85 21.66
CA VAL A 229 -4.78 4.32 20.35
C VAL A 229 -6.30 4.24 20.26
N TYR A 230 -6.95 3.62 21.26
CA TYR A 230 -8.41 3.53 21.29
C TYR A 230 -9.07 4.92 21.23
N ARG A 231 -8.60 5.86 22.07
CA ARG A 231 -9.14 7.25 22.09
C ARG A 231 -8.94 7.99 20.77
N SER A 232 -7.83 7.77 20.07
CA SER A 232 -7.61 8.38 18.75
C SER A 232 -8.60 7.85 17.71
N ILE A 233 -8.90 6.56 17.75
CA ILE A 233 -9.85 5.92 16.82
C ILE A 233 -11.27 6.46 17.04
N ILE A 234 -11.76 6.47 18.28
CA ILE A 234 -13.12 6.98 18.56
C ILE A 234 -13.29 8.46 18.27
N ARG A 235 -12.18 9.23 18.26
CA ARG A 235 -12.16 10.66 17.91
C ARG A 235 -11.91 10.93 16.44
N GLU A 236 -11.77 9.89 15.63
CA GLU A 236 -11.47 9.98 14.19
C GLU A 236 -10.22 10.82 13.91
N LYS A 237 -9.13 10.57 14.65
CA LYS A 237 -7.90 11.35 14.57
C LYS A 237 -6.71 10.51 14.09
N ILE A 238 -5.77 11.20 13.46
CA ILE A 238 -4.46 10.67 13.14
C ILE A 238 -3.61 10.70 14.42
N LEU A 239 -2.99 9.55 14.76
CA LEU A 239 -2.10 9.40 15.90
C LEU A 239 -0.70 8.99 15.45
N PHE A 240 0.32 9.66 15.95
CA PHE A 240 1.72 9.24 15.88
C PHE A 240 2.14 8.65 17.22
N ALA A 241 2.43 7.36 17.24
CA ALA A 241 2.85 6.65 18.43
C ALA A 241 4.30 6.22 18.32
N GLN A 242 5.20 6.92 18.98
CA GLN A 242 6.57 6.45 19.15
C GLN A 242 6.59 5.47 20.31
N ALA A 243 6.94 4.21 20.02
CA ALA A 243 7.01 3.16 21.02
C ALA A 243 8.27 2.31 20.83
N PRO A 244 9.11 2.15 21.82
CA PRO A 244 10.36 1.39 21.74
C PRO A 244 10.14 -0.05 21.24
N THR A 245 11.19 -0.66 20.67
CA THR A 245 11.16 -2.09 20.33
C THR A 245 10.88 -2.93 21.59
N GLY A 246 10.18 -4.05 21.46
CA GLY A 246 9.84 -4.91 22.61
C GLY A 246 8.70 -4.42 23.50
N SER A 247 8.18 -3.20 23.30
CA SER A 247 7.04 -2.67 24.07
C SER A 247 5.69 -3.33 23.76
N GLY A 248 5.66 -4.27 22.81
CA GLY A 248 4.41 -4.91 22.37
C GLY A 248 3.54 -4.01 21.48
N LYS A 249 4.16 -3.18 20.62
CA LYS A 249 3.48 -2.26 19.70
C LYS A 249 2.33 -2.90 18.94
N THR A 250 2.57 -4.05 18.33
CA THR A 250 1.61 -4.72 17.45
C THR A 250 0.31 -5.04 18.17
N ILE A 251 0.37 -5.73 19.31
CA ILE A 251 -0.84 -6.06 20.08
C ILE A 251 -1.47 -4.80 20.69
N SER A 252 -0.66 -3.79 21.06
CA SER A 252 -1.15 -2.53 21.65
C SER A 252 -1.82 -1.60 20.64
N THR A 253 -1.68 -1.89 19.33
CA THR A 253 -2.40 -1.19 18.26
C THR A 253 -3.56 -2.03 17.70
N ILE A 254 -3.37 -3.33 17.50
CA ILE A 254 -4.40 -4.22 16.98
C ILE A 254 -5.56 -4.39 17.98
N PHE A 255 -5.28 -4.71 19.24
CA PHE A 255 -6.33 -4.97 20.23
C PHE A 255 -7.30 -3.79 20.40
N PRO A 256 -6.85 -2.54 20.63
CA PRO A 256 -7.77 -1.42 20.74
C PRO A 256 -8.53 -1.11 19.44
N ALA A 257 -7.94 -1.38 18.26
CA ALA A 257 -8.63 -1.26 16.98
C ALA A 257 -9.76 -2.30 16.86
N VAL A 258 -9.50 -3.57 17.22
CA VAL A 258 -10.52 -4.62 17.29
C VAL A 258 -11.65 -4.23 18.25
N LYS A 259 -11.33 -3.72 19.46
CA LYS A 259 -12.34 -3.24 20.41
C LYS A 259 -13.17 -2.09 19.84
N ALA A 260 -12.54 -1.15 19.13
CA ALA A 260 -13.23 -0.05 18.47
C ALA A 260 -14.20 -0.54 17.38
N VAL A 261 -13.80 -1.54 16.58
CA VAL A 261 -14.69 -2.20 15.60
C VAL A 261 -15.88 -2.85 16.31
N GLY A 262 -15.66 -3.51 17.46
CA GLY A 262 -16.72 -4.11 18.26
C GLY A 262 -17.76 -3.12 18.78
N GLU A 263 -17.37 -1.87 18.99
CA GLU A 263 -18.23 -0.79 19.47
C GLU A 263 -18.77 0.11 18.34
N GLY A 264 -18.52 -0.25 17.07
CA GLY A 264 -19.03 0.47 15.90
C GLY A 264 -18.20 1.69 15.48
N TYR A 265 -16.98 1.84 16.00
CA TYR A 265 -16.06 2.92 15.62
C TYR A 265 -15.12 2.54 14.45
N GLY A 266 -15.46 1.54 13.70
CA GLY A 266 -14.77 1.07 12.51
C GLY A 266 -15.46 -0.17 11.98
N ASP A 267 -15.18 -0.50 10.71
CA ASP A 267 -15.69 -1.73 10.09
C ASP A 267 -14.57 -2.72 9.78
N ARG A 268 -13.45 -2.23 9.24
CA ARG A 268 -12.30 -3.04 8.86
C ARG A 268 -10.99 -2.45 9.33
N ILE A 269 -10.02 -3.32 9.59
CA ILE A 269 -8.66 -2.96 9.99
C ILE A 269 -7.71 -3.27 8.84
N PHE A 270 -6.95 -2.27 8.39
CA PHE A 270 -5.82 -2.43 7.49
C PHE A 270 -4.54 -2.28 8.29
N TYR A 271 -3.83 -3.39 8.49
CA TYR A 271 -2.50 -3.39 9.11
C TYR A 271 -1.44 -3.30 8.00
N LEU A 272 -0.74 -2.18 7.96
CA LEU A 272 0.11 -1.80 6.86
C LEU A 272 1.58 -1.85 7.26
N THR A 273 2.39 -2.61 6.51
CA THR A 273 3.82 -2.71 6.76
C THR A 273 4.59 -3.15 5.53
N ALA A 274 5.78 -2.58 5.33
CA ALA A 274 6.65 -2.91 4.19
C ALA A 274 7.47 -4.20 4.38
N LYS A 275 7.52 -4.78 5.60
CA LYS A 275 8.44 -5.87 5.95
C LYS A 275 7.73 -7.20 6.19
N ASN A 276 8.28 -8.28 5.65
CA ASN A 276 7.73 -9.62 5.84
C ASN A 276 7.70 -10.03 7.33
N VAL A 277 8.76 -9.74 8.09
CA VAL A 277 8.85 -10.09 9.53
C VAL A 277 7.71 -9.44 10.34
N THR A 278 7.43 -8.16 10.10
CA THR A 278 6.35 -7.46 10.81
C THR A 278 4.97 -7.93 10.37
N ARG A 279 4.79 -8.41 9.12
CA ARG A 279 3.56 -9.06 8.67
C ARG A 279 3.28 -10.35 9.44
N VAL A 280 4.34 -11.16 9.63
CA VAL A 280 4.25 -12.40 10.43
C VAL A 280 3.85 -12.10 11.86
N VAL A 281 4.48 -11.09 12.50
CA VAL A 281 4.13 -10.66 13.87
C VAL A 281 2.67 -10.19 13.97
N ALA A 282 2.18 -9.46 12.98
CA ALA A 282 0.77 -9.03 12.93
C ALA A 282 -0.18 -10.23 12.79
N ARG A 283 0.12 -11.16 11.87
CA ARG A 283 -0.63 -12.41 11.69
C ARG A 283 -0.69 -13.21 13.00
N ASP A 284 0.45 -13.40 13.63
CA ASP A 284 0.53 -14.17 14.89
C ASP A 284 -0.22 -13.46 16.02
N THR A 285 -0.25 -12.13 16.01
CA THR A 285 -1.07 -11.35 16.94
C THR A 285 -2.57 -11.64 16.74
N PHE A 286 -3.06 -11.70 15.50
CA PHE A 286 -4.44 -12.09 15.24
C PHE A 286 -4.72 -13.55 15.60
N LYS A 287 -3.78 -14.48 15.38
CA LYS A 287 -3.89 -15.88 15.86
C LYS A 287 -4.02 -15.96 17.39
N ILE A 288 -3.24 -15.17 18.12
CA ILE A 288 -3.36 -15.08 19.59
C ILE A 288 -4.74 -14.57 20.00
N LEU A 289 -5.29 -13.57 19.29
CA LEU A 289 -6.65 -13.08 19.58
C LEU A 289 -7.71 -14.14 19.24
N GLU A 290 -7.56 -14.89 18.15
CA GLU A 290 -8.41 -16.03 17.78
C GLU A 290 -8.42 -17.09 18.87
N GLU A 291 -7.25 -17.49 19.39
CA GLU A 291 -7.12 -18.41 20.53
C GLU A 291 -7.81 -17.90 21.81
N LYS A 292 -8.00 -16.59 21.93
CA LYS A 292 -8.76 -15.92 23.01
C LYS A 292 -10.23 -15.71 22.66
N GLY A 293 -10.70 -16.26 21.55
CA GLY A 293 -12.10 -16.27 21.14
C GLY A 293 -12.50 -15.12 20.20
N TYR A 294 -11.58 -14.44 19.55
CA TYR A 294 -11.89 -13.48 18.49
C TYR A 294 -12.25 -14.21 17.19
N GLU A 295 -13.42 -13.92 16.63
CA GLU A 295 -13.95 -14.57 15.44
C GLU A 295 -13.88 -13.69 14.16
N GLY A 296 -13.08 -12.63 14.18
CA GLY A 296 -12.90 -11.80 13.00
C GLY A 296 -11.95 -12.45 11.99
N LYS A 297 -12.31 -12.36 10.71
CA LYS A 297 -11.52 -12.94 9.61
C LYS A 297 -10.36 -12.04 9.23
N THR A 298 -9.19 -12.64 9.10
CA THR A 298 -7.91 -11.96 8.81
C THR A 298 -7.24 -12.55 7.58
N VAL A 299 -6.84 -11.74 6.63
CA VAL A 299 -6.07 -12.18 5.46
C VAL A 299 -4.75 -11.44 5.35
N LEU A 300 -3.69 -12.17 4.98
CA LEU A 300 -2.38 -11.63 4.66
C LEU A 300 -2.23 -11.56 3.14
N ILE A 301 -2.28 -10.36 2.58
CA ILE A 301 -2.06 -10.15 1.15
C ILE A 301 -0.57 -10.28 0.83
N THR A 302 -0.26 -11.22 -0.04
CA THR A 302 1.09 -11.49 -0.53
C THR A 302 1.23 -10.97 -1.95
N ALA A 303 2.36 -10.34 -2.26
CA ALA A 303 2.64 -9.81 -3.58
C ALA A 303 2.64 -10.92 -4.64
N LYS A 304 2.21 -10.57 -5.86
CA LYS A 304 2.02 -11.50 -6.97
C LYS A 304 3.28 -12.33 -7.28
N ASP A 305 4.45 -11.72 -7.22
CA ASP A 305 5.75 -12.36 -7.42
C ASP A 305 6.11 -13.43 -6.38
N LYS A 306 5.50 -13.37 -5.19
CA LYS A 306 5.77 -14.29 -4.07
C LYS A 306 4.73 -15.39 -3.92
N ILE A 307 3.56 -15.24 -4.53
CA ILE A 307 2.46 -16.21 -4.42
C ILE A 307 2.15 -16.90 -5.76
N CYS A 308 2.67 -16.39 -6.87
CA CYS A 308 2.47 -17.01 -8.18
C CYS A 308 3.19 -18.38 -8.25
N PRO A 309 2.55 -19.44 -8.76
CA PRO A 309 3.17 -20.75 -8.92
C PRO A 309 4.16 -20.83 -10.09
N HIS A 310 4.23 -19.79 -10.93
CA HIS A 310 5.10 -19.74 -12.10
C HIS A 310 6.26 -18.77 -11.90
N ASP A 311 7.45 -19.14 -12.33
CA ASP A 311 8.64 -18.29 -12.33
C ASP A 311 8.47 -17.09 -13.30
N GLU A 312 7.93 -17.37 -14.50
CA GLU A 312 7.54 -16.34 -15.47
C GLU A 312 6.03 -16.04 -15.35
N ARG A 313 5.70 -14.79 -15.12
CA ARG A 313 4.32 -14.32 -14.90
C ARG A 313 3.66 -13.98 -16.23
N LYS A 314 2.93 -14.92 -16.79
CA LYS A 314 2.09 -14.73 -17.99
C LYS A 314 0.64 -14.99 -17.61
N CYS A 315 -0.05 -13.90 -17.18
CA CYS A 315 -1.40 -14.00 -16.64
C CYS A 315 -2.45 -13.91 -17.76
N ASN A 316 -2.52 -14.97 -18.55
CA ASN A 316 -3.49 -15.10 -19.63
C ASN A 316 -3.92 -16.58 -19.77
N PRO A 317 -5.07 -16.87 -20.41
CA PRO A 317 -5.61 -18.23 -20.47
C PRO A 317 -4.80 -19.22 -21.33
N ASP A 318 -3.90 -18.71 -22.18
CA ASP A 318 -3.09 -19.55 -23.05
C ASP A 318 -1.86 -20.12 -22.32
N ASP A 319 -1.29 -19.31 -21.40
CA ASP A 319 -0.02 -19.62 -20.74
C ASP A 319 -0.20 -20.04 -19.27
N CYS A 320 -1.34 -19.70 -18.62
CA CYS A 320 -1.57 -19.96 -17.20
C CYS A 320 -2.89 -20.73 -16.97
N PRO A 321 -2.84 -21.98 -16.46
CA PRO A 321 -4.05 -22.76 -16.19
C PRO A 321 -4.92 -22.15 -15.08
N TYR A 322 -4.32 -21.40 -14.14
CA TYR A 322 -5.04 -20.73 -13.06
C TYR A 322 -5.70 -19.42 -13.51
N ALA A 323 -5.26 -18.84 -14.62
CA ALA A 323 -5.92 -17.70 -15.25
C ALA A 323 -7.14 -18.13 -16.06
N LYS A 324 -7.06 -19.30 -16.68
CA LYS A 324 -8.13 -19.85 -17.52
C LYS A 324 -9.35 -20.25 -16.69
N GLY A 325 -10.52 -19.65 -16.96
CA GLY A 325 -11.77 -19.90 -16.26
C GLY A 325 -11.73 -19.52 -14.77
N HIS A 326 -10.85 -18.60 -14.38
CA HIS A 326 -10.72 -18.17 -13.01
C HIS A 326 -12.03 -17.64 -12.46
N PHE A 327 -12.68 -16.73 -13.19
CA PHE A 327 -13.91 -16.08 -12.75
C PHE A 327 -15.11 -17.03 -12.69
N ASP A 328 -15.07 -18.15 -13.38
CA ASP A 328 -16.11 -19.18 -13.33
C ASP A 328 -16.09 -19.98 -12.01
N ARG A 329 -14.94 -20.02 -11.33
CA ARG A 329 -14.72 -20.85 -10.13
C ARG A 329 -14.51 -20.06 -8.86
N VAL A 330 -14.06 -18.81 -8.96
CA VAL A 330 -13.54 -18.08 -7.81
C VAL A 330 -14.61 -17.75 -6.77
N ASN A 331 -15.86 -17.47 -7.15
CA ASN A 331 -16.92 -17.15 -6.19
C ASN A 331 -17.19 -18.32 -5.23
N ASP A 332 -17.37 -19.51 -5.74
CA ASP A 332 -17.59 -20.69 -4.91
C ASP A 332 -16.35 -21.04 -4.08
N ALA A 333 -15.15 -20.91 -4.69
CA ALA A 333 -13.91 -21.12 -3.97
C ALA A 333 -13.74 -20.15 -2.79
N VAL A 334 -14.05 -18.86 -2.96
CA VAL A 334 -14.00 -17.87 -1.87
C VAL A 334 -15.02 -18.19 -0.78
N TYR A 335 -16.26 -18.49 -1.15
CA TYR A 335 -17.30 -18.80 -0.18
C TYR A 335 -16.95 -20.00 0.71
N ASP A 336 -16.52 -21.10 0.08
CA ASP A 336 -16.10 -22.31 0.79
C ASP A 336 -14.86 -22.04 1.68
N PHE A 337 -13.90 -21.26 1.16
CA PHE A 337 -12.67 -20.94 1.89
C PHE A 337 -12.93 -20.16 3.17
N LEU A 338 -13.84 -19.20 3.13
CA LEU A 338 -14.22 -18.41 4.30
C LEU A 338 -14.80 -19.26 5.44
N GLN A 339 -15.26 -20.48 5.17
CA GLN A 339 -15.77 -21.41 6.20
C GLN A 339 -14.64 -22.25 6.84
N THR A 340 -13.40 -22.21 6.31
CA THR A 340 -12.31 -23.09 6.78
C THR A 340 -11.57 -22.57 8.01
N GLY A 341 -11.71 -21.28 8.36
CA GLY A 341 -11.01 -20.70 9.49
C GLY A 341 -11.14 -19.18 9.53
N ASN A 342 -10.32 -18.53 10.38
CA ASN A 342 -10.35 -17.08 10.58
C ASN A 342 -9.05 -16.37 10.22
N VAL A 343 -7.90 -17.05 10.16
CA VAL A 343 -6.62 -16.41 9.82
C VAL A 343 -5.99 -17.09 8.59
N PHE A 344 -5.97 -16.37 7.50
CA PHE A 344 -5.55 -16.83 6.18
C PHE A 344 -4.19 -16.25 5.81
N ASP A 345 -3.14 -17.06 5.97
CA ASP A 345 -1.79 -16.68 5.55
C ASP A 345 -1.48 -17.15 4.11
N ARG A 346 -0.26 -16.81 3.64
CA ARG A 346 0.17 -17.11 2.28
C ARG A 346 0.00 -18.59 1.89
N ASP A 347 0.42 -19.49 2.77
CA ASP A 347 0.53 -20.90 2.44
C ASP A 347 -0.87 -21.54 2.39
N ILE A 348 -1.74 -21.17 3.34
CA ILE A 348 -3.15 -21.61 3.35
C ILE A 348 -3.89 -21.11 2.10
N VAL A 349 -3.70 -19.82 1.74
CA VAL A 349 -4.30 -19.24 0.53
C VAL A 349 -3.77 -19.92 -0.74
N TYR A 350 -2.45 -20.14 -0.81
CA TYR A 350 -1.80 -20.76 -1.96
C TYR A 350 -2.29 -22.19 -2.19
N GLU A 351 -2.22 -23.04 -1.17
CA GLU A 351 -2.62 -24.45 -1.25
C GLU A 351 -4.08 -24.59 -1.68
N TYR A 352 -4.96 -23.80 -1.08
CA TYR A 352 -6.38 -23.84 -1.42
C TYR A 352 -6.67 -23.35 -2.84
N ALA A 353 -6.03 -22.25 -3.27
CA ALA A 353 -6.20 -21.71 -4.61
C ALA A 353 -5.72 -22.71 -5.70
N ILE A 354 -4.58 -23.38 -5.48
CA ILE A 354 -4.08 -24.42 -6.37
C ILE A 354 -5.06 -25.58 -6.48
N GLN A 355 -5.61 -26.03 -5.33
CA GLN A 355 -6.59 -27.12 -5.30
C GLN A 355 -7.88 -26.78 -6.06
N ARG A 356 -8.29 -25.51 -6.06
CA ARG A 356 -9.50 -25.00 -6.73
C ARG A 356 -9.23 -24.51 -8.16
N GLU A 357 -7.99 -24.65 -8.64
CA GLU A 357 -7.56 -24.20 -9.98
C GLU A 357 -7.85 -22.72 -10.26
N VAL A 358 -7.67 -21.85 -9.24
CA VAL A 358 -7.82 -20.39 -9.35
C VAL A 358 -6.47 -19.71 -9.13
N CYS A 359 -6.29 -18.50 -9.67
CA CYS A 359 -5.07 -17.72 -9.47
C CYS A 359 -4.90 -17.37 -7.98
N PRO A 360 -3.81 -17.80 -7.29
CA PRO A 360 -3.65 -17.56 -5.86
C PRO A 360 -3.64 -16.08 -5.49
N PHE A 361 -3.09 -15.22 -6.35
CA PHE A 361 -3.04 -13.78 -6.10
C PHE A 361 -4.44 -13.14 -6.17
N GLU A 362 -5.17 -13.34 -7.27
CA GLU A 362 -6.52 -12.78 -7.41
C GLU A 362 -7.50 -13.38 -6.40
N PHE A 363 -7.36 -14.68 -6.11
CA PHE A 363 -8.13 -15.33 -5.06
C PHE A 363 -7.90 -14.68 -3.69
N CYS A 364 -6.64 -14.39 -3.32
CA CYS A 364 -6.31 -13.68 -2.09
C CYS A 364 -6.97 -12.29 -2.03
N LEU A 365 -6.95 -11.57 -3.15
CA LEU A 365 -7.62 -10.27 -3.25
C LEU A 365 -9.14 -10.40 -3.10
N ASP A 366 -9.77 -11.41 -3.68
CA ASP A 366 -11.20 -11.66 -3.55
C ASP A 366 -11.60 -12.04 -2.13
N VAL A 367 -10.83 -12.90 -1.47
CA VAL A 367 -10.99 -13.22 -0.04
C VAL A 367 -10.93 -11.98 0.83
N SER A 368 -10.04 -11.02 0.51
CA SER A 368 -9.90 -9.79 1.29
C SER A 368 -11.18 -8.95 1.34
N SER A 369 -12.05 -9.06 0.34
CA SER A 369 -13.35 -8.36 0.31
C SER A 369 -14.31 -8.80 1.43
N TRP A 370 -14.10 -10.00 1.97
CA TRP A 370 -14.93 -10.63 3.00
C TRP A 370 -14.24 -10.72 4.36
N CYS A 371 -13.01 -10.21 4.47
CA CYS A 371 -12.25 -10.20 5.73
C CYS A 371 -12.40 -8.88 6.48
N ASP A 372 -12.31 -8.97 7.81
CA ASP A 372 -12.38 -7.83 8.73
C ASP A 372 -11.01 -7.17 8.90
N ASN A 373 -9.94 -7.96 8.81
CA ASN A 373 -8.58 -7.52 9.02
C ASN A 373 -7.74 -7.87 7.80
N ILE A 374 -7.09 -6.87 7.22
CA ILE A 374 -6.26 -7.01 6.02
C ILE A 374 -4.83 -6.59 6.38
N ILE A 375 -3.91 -7.56 6.36
CA ILE A 375 -2.47 -7.30 6.55
C ILE A 375 -1.83 -7.20 5.17
N CYS A 376 -1.25 -6.04 4.85
CA CYS A 376 -0.68 -5.82 3.52
C CYS A 376 0.47 -4.80 3.50
N ASP A 377 1.10 -4.64 2.34
CA ASP A 377 2.07 -3.57 2.10
C ASP A 377 1.38 -2.20 2.00
N TYR A 378 2.11 -1.13 2.28
CA TYR A 378 1.65 0.25 2.14
C TYR A 378 1.06 0.55 0.75
N ASN A 379 1.62 -0.06 -0.30
CA ASN A 379 1.20 0.16 -1.68
C ASN A 379 -0.28 -0.18 -1.87
N TYR A 380 -0.80 -1.19 -1.20
CA TYR A 380 -2.20 -1.60 -1.34
C TYR A 380 -3.23 -0.58 -0.82
N VAL A 381 -2.77 0.44 -0.09
CA VAL A 381 -3.61 1.55 0.39
C VAL A 381 -3.21 2.88 -0.23
N PHE A 382 -1.91 3.18 -0.26
CA PHE A 382 -1.41 4.53 -0.56
C PHE A 382 -1.01 4.73 -2.02
N ASP A 383 -0.58 3.68 -2.74
CA ASP A 383 -0.16 3.81 -4.12
C ASP A 383 -1.37 4.03 -5.05
N PRO A 384 -1.38 5.07 -5.89
CA PRO A 384 -2.51 5.37 -6.77
C PRO A 384 -2.83 4.25 -7.77
N ASN A 385 -1.83 3.47 -8.18
CA ASN A 385 -1.96 2.46 -9.24
C ASN A 385 -2.15 1.04 -8.70
N VAL A 386 -1.58 0.76 -7.51
CA VAL A 386 -1.56 -0.57 -6.88
C VAL A 386 -2.63 -0.73 -5.81
N CYS A 387 -3.20 0.38 -5.31
CA CYS A 387 -4.19 0.31 -4.24
C CYS A 387 -5.35 -0.63 -4.56
N LEU A 388 -5.89 -1.26 -3.53
CA LEU A 388 -7.04 -2.16 -3.63
C LEU A 388 -8.29 -1.37 -4.08
N LYS A 389 -8.53 -1.28 -5.37
CA LYS A 389 -9.65 -0.52 -5.96
C LYS A 389 -11.00 -0.91 -5.37
N ARG A 390 -11.18 -2.16 -4.93
CA ARG A 390 -12.38 -2.66 -4.25
C ARG A 390 -12.71 -1.92 -2.95
N PHE A 391 -11.70 -1.29 -2.31
CA PHE A 391 -11.84 -0.50 -1.09
C PHE A 391 -11.54 0.99 -1.31
N PHE A 392 -10.67 1.30 -2.27
CA PHE A 392 -10.08 2.62 -2.44
C PHE A 392 -10.26 3.22 -3.84
N ALA A 393 -11.25 2.75 -4.62
CA ALA A 393 -11.60 3.39 -5.87
C ALA A 393 -12.07 4.84 -5.63
N GLU A 394 -12.05 5.64 -6.68
CA GLU A 394 -12.46 7.05 -6.61
C GLU A 394 -13.89 7.16 -6.06
N GLY A 395 -14.09 8.08 -5.12
CA GLY A 395 -15.38 8.29 -4.45
C GLY A 395 -15.72 7.27 -3.36
N ILE A 396 -14.95 6.19 -3.17
CA ILE A 396 -15.18 5.21 -2.09
C ILE A 396 -14.49 5.66 -0.81
N ARG A 397 -15.26 5.77 0.25
CA ARG A 397 -14.81 5.96 1.63
C ARG A 397 -15.48 4.90 2.51
N GLY A 398 -14.72 4.34 3.45
CA GLY A 398 -15.24 3.36 4.39
C GLY A 398 -14.81 3.67 5.83
N ASP A 399 -15.43 3.01 6.78
CA ASP A 399 -15.06 3.10 8.20
C ASP A 399 -13.81 2.26 8.49
N TYR A 400 -12.74 2.49 7.69
CA TYR A 400 -11.49 1.74 7.77
C TYR A 400 -10.56 2.33 8.82
N LEU A 401 -9.89 1.46 9.57
CA LEU A 401 -8.86 1.80 10.54
C LEU A 401 -7.49 1.44 9.95
N PHE A 402 -6.63 2.43 9.73
CA PHE A 402 -5.28 2.23 9.23
C PHE A 402 -4.29 2.13 10.39
N LEU A 403 -3.64 0.98 10.54
CA LEU A 403 -2.55 0.74 11.48
C LEU A 403 -1.25 0.64 10.69
N VAL A 404 -0.46 1.70 10.70
CA VAL A 404 0.76 1.84 9.88
C VAL A 404 1.98 1.55 10.73
N ASP A 405 2.49 0.32 10.61
CA ASP A 405 3.68 -0.14 11.33
C ASP A 405 4.95 0.29 10.61
N GLU A 406 6.02 0.51 11.39
CA GLU A 406 7.31 1.03 10.90
C GLU A 406 7.12 2.26 10.02
N ALA A 407 6.24 3.17 10.48
CA ALA A 407 5.77 4.33 9.72
C ALA A 407 6.89 5.27 9.25
N HIS A 408 8.08 5.21 9.85
CA HIS A 408 9.26 5.93 9.41
C HIS A 408 9.66 5.59 7.95
N ASN A 409 9.35 4.38 7.48
CA ASN A 409 9.63 3.96 6.10
C ASN A 409 8.65 4.57 5.09
N LEU A 410 7.46 4.99 5.55
CA LEU A 410 6.42 5.46 4.64
C LEU A 410 6.82 6.76 3.93
N VAL A 411 7.67 7.62 4.52
CA VAL A 411 8.11 8.88 3.89
C VAL A 411 8.80 8.62 2.54
N GLU A 412 9.84 7.78 2.53
CA GLU A 412 10.55 7.46 1.28
C GLU A 412 9.69 6.61 0.34
N ARG A 413 8.91 5.68 0.89
CA ARG A 413 7.99 4.88 0.09
C ARG A 413 6.94 5.74 -0.61
N ALA A 414 6.36 6.71 0.09
CA ALA A 414 5.39 7.62 -0.49
C ALA A 414 6.00 8.51 -1.57
N ARG A 415 7.21 9.04 -1.34
CA ARG A 415 7.94 9.77 -2.40
C ARG A 415 8.07 8.92 -3.66
N ASN A 416 8.46 7.66 -3.52
CA ASN A 416 8.60 6.74 -4.66
C ASN A 416 7.26 6.43 -5.33
N MET A 417 6.17 6.19 -4.55
CA MET A 417 4.82 5.94 -5.08
C MET A 417 4.27 7.11 -5.90
N TYR A 418 4.65 8.32 -5.53
CA TYR A 418 4.15 9.54 -6.18
C TYR A 418 5.19 10.21 -7.08
N SER A 419 6.26 9.50 -7.45
CA SER A 419 7.27 9.94 -8.40
C SER A 419 7.33 9.01 -9.59
N VAL A 420 7.72 9.53 -10.74
CA VAL A 420 7.92 8.74 -11.95
C VAL A 420 9.12 9.24 -12.73
N THR A 421 9.83 8.29 -13.34
CA THR A 421 10.99 8.53 -14.18
C THR A 421 10.74 8.02 -15.58
N ILE A 422 10.96 8.85 -16.60
CA ILE A 422 10.90 8.48 -18.01
C ILE A 422 12.31 8.53 -18.59
N VAL A 423 12.83 7.38 -18.98
CA VAL A 423 14.18 7.25 -19.56
C VAL A 423 14.09 7.44 -21.06
N LYS A 424 14.94 8.33 -21.59
CA LYS A 424 14.95 8.65 -23.01
C LYS A 424 15.30 7.44 -23.88
N GLU A 425 16.19 6.61 -23.40
CA GLU A 425 16.63 5.39 -24.06
C GLU A 425 15.49 4.37 -24.21
N ASP A 426 14.55 4.28 -23.24
CA ASP A 426 13.34 3.44 -23.31
C ASP A 426 12.38 3.94 -24.40
N VAL A 427 12.18 5.27 -24.51
CA VAL A 427 11.38 5.87 -25.60
C VAL A 427 11.95 5.46 -26.96
N LEU A 428 13.29 5.48 -27.12
CA LEU A 428 13.94 5.06 -28.35
C LEU A 428 13.82 3.57 -28.63
N PHE A 429 13.90 2.75 -27.58
CA PHE A 429 13.77 1.29 -27.66
C PHE A 429 12.37 0.92 -28.14
N VAL A 430 11.34 1.42 -27.45
CA VAL A 430 9.93 1.15 -27.81
C VAL A 430 9.59 1.69 -29.19
N LYS A 431 10.09 2.89 -29.56
CA LYS A 431 9.93 3.44 -30.90
C LYS A 431 10.52 2.50 -31.97
N LYS A 432 11.72 1.94 -31.73
CA LYS A 432 12.38 1.02 -32.66
C LYS A 432 11.56 -0.24 -32.90
N ILE A 433 10.98 -0.80 -31.84
CA ILE A 433 10.15 -2.01 -31.91
C ILE A 433 8.84 -1.73 -32.65
N LEU A 434 8.17 -0.64 -32.30
CA LEU A 434 6.83 -0.30 -32.79
C LEU A 434 6.81 0.43 -34.14
N LYS A 435 7.96 0.74 -34.74
CA LYS A 435 8.09 1.54 -35.96
C LYS A 435 7.24 1.06 -37.13
N ASN A 436 7.05 -0.25 -37.30
CA ASN A 436 6.34 -0.83 -38.45
C ASN A 436 4.85 -1.07 -38.18
N TYR A 437 4.35 -0.78 -36.98
CA TYR A 437 2.97 -1.08 -36.58
C TYR A 437 2.00 0.09 -36.71
N GLY A 438 2.49 1.31 -36.98
CA GLY A 438 1.64 2.47 -37.24
C GLY A 438 2.42 3.77 -37.39
N LYS A 439 2.06 4.58 -38.41
CA LYS A 439 2.71 5.89 -38.63
C LYS A 439 2.43 6.90 -37.50
N ASN A 440 1.24 6.86 -36.89
CA ASN A 440 0.90 7.72 -35.77
C ASN A 440 1.71 7.34 -34.52
N LEU A 441 1.81 6.05 -34.25
CA LEU A 441 2.59 5.50 -33.14
C LEU A 441 4.08 5.90 -33.24
N GLU A 442 4.70 5.73 -34.41
CA GLU A 442 6.08 6.18 -34.63
C GLU A 442 6.22 7.71 -34.44
N ARG A 443 5.24 8.49 -34.92
CA ARG A 443 5.27 9.95 -34.85
C ARG A 443 5.13 10.50 -33.43
N THR A 444 4.26 9.90 -32.60
CA THR A 444 4.09 10.32 -31.22
C THR A 444 5.37 10.04 -30.39
N LEU A 445 5.94 8.85 -30.50
CA LEU A 445 7.19 8.48 -29.83
C LEU A 445 8.38 9.34 -30.31
N GLU A 446 8.41 9.71 -31.60
CA GLU A 446 9.45 10.61 -32.11
C GLU A 446 9.34 12.01 -31.53
N ARG A 447 8.12 12.52 -31.27
CA ARG A 447 7.93 13.83 -30.64
C ARG A 447 8.48 13.82 -29.21
N MET A 448 8.07 12.86 -28.41
CA MET A 448 8.60 12.68 -27.04
C MET A 448 10.13 12.58 -27.04
N ASN A 449 10.72 11.78 -27.94
CA ASN A 449 12.16 11.66 -28.05
C ASN A 449 12.84 12.99 -28.40
N LYS A 450 12.23 13.83 -29.26
CA LYS A 450 12.76 15.14 -29.62
C LYS A 450 12.76 16.12 -28.45
N THR A 451 11.71 16.13 -27.65
CA THR A 451 11.61 16.95 -26.44
C THR A 451 12.67 16.54 -25.43
N LEU A 452 12.79 15.24 -25.13
CA LEU A 452 13.86 14.71 -24.26
C LEU A 452 15.28 14.99 -24.80
N LEU A 453 15.48 14.91 -26.11
CA LEU A 453 16.74 15.24 -26.75
C LEU A 453 17.06 16.74 -26.64
N GLY A 454 16.04 17.60 -26.69
CA GLY A 454 16.18 19.04 -26.42
C GLY A 454 16.73 19.27 -25.03
N TRP A 455 16.07 18.76 -24.02
CA TRP A 455 16.53 18.87 -22.62
C TRP A 455 17.89 18.23 -22.38
N LYS A 456 18.19 17.08 -23.01
CA LYS A 456 19.51 16.43 -22.93
C LYS A 456 20.63 17.35 -23.43
N LYS A 457 20.39 18.15 -24.48
CA LYS A 457 21.37 19.12 -25.01
C LYS A 457 21.55 20.34 -24.10
N GLU A 458 20.51 20.73 -23.39
CA GLU A 458 20.52 21.84 -22.43
C GLU A 458 21.17 21.43 -21.11
N CYS A 459 21.14 20.15 -20.77
CA CYS A 459 21.72 19.59 -19.55
C CYS A 459 23.27 19.52 -19.68
N MET A 460 23.92 20.66 -19.48
CA MET A 460 25.38 20.81 -19.57
C MET A 460 26.11 20.43 -18.28
N GLY A 461 25.63 19.54 -17.50
CA GLY A 461 26.24 19.24 -16.22
C GLY A 461 25.44 18.22 -15.41
N ASN A 462 25.12 18.56 -14.16
CA ASN A 462 24.51 17.60 -13.25
C ASN A 462 23.00 17.44 -13.46
N ARG A 463 22.26 18.53 -13.62
CA ARG A 463 20.79 18.53 -13.78
C ARG A 463 20.27 19.82 -14.39
N ILE A 464 19.07 19.77 -14.96
CA ILE A 464 18.25 20.95 -15.28
C ILE A 464 16.92 20.85 -14.57
N MET A 465 16.43 21.97 -14.03
CA MET A 465 15.08 22.09 -13.49
C MET A 465 14.14 22.55 -14.61
N LEU A 466 12.92 22.03 -14.61
CA LEU A 466 11.89 22.36 -15.59
C LEU A 466 10.71 23.02 -14.87
N ASP A 467 10.24 24.14 -15.39
CA ASP A 467 9.09 24.89 -14.83
C ASP A 467 7.78 24.57 -15.58
N ASP A 468 7.85 24.19 -16.84
CA ASP A 468 6.72 23.88 -17.70
C ASP A 468 6.98 22.60 -18.50
N ILE A 469 6.00 21.69 -18.45
CA ILE A 469 6.01 20.40 -19.15
C ILE A 469 4.70 20.11 -19.90
N ASP A 470 3.82 21.09 -20.09
CA ASP A 470 2.50 20.89 -20.71
C ASP A 470 2.59 20.22 -22.09
N VAL A 471 3.58 20.64 -22.90
CA VAL A 471 3.83 20.02 -24.21
C VAL A 471 4.23 18.55 -24.06
N PHE A 472 5.06 18.21 -23.07
CA PHE A 472 5.49 16.84 -22.85
C PHE A 472 4.35 15.97 -22.31
N ILE A 473 3.50 16.50 -21.46
CA ILE A 473 2.26 15.82 -21.00
C ILE A 473 1.39 15.46 -22.19
N TYR A 474 1.16 16.43 -23.11
CA TYR A 474 0.39 16.18 -24.31
C TYR A 474 1.03 15.14 -25.24
N GLU A 475 2.35 15.15 -25.39
CA GLU A 475 3.08 14.14 -26.15
C GLU A 475 2.98 12.74 -25.54
N ALA A 476 3.12 12.63 -24.21
CA ALA A 476 2.99 11.39 -23.46
C ALA A 476 1.56 10.82 -23.55
N MET A 477 0.53 11.70 -23.47
CA MET A 477 -0.86 11.32 -23.62
C MET A 477 -1.14 10.70 -25.00
N ASN A 478 -0.64 11.34 -26.06
CA ASN A 478 -0.81 10.81 -27.42
C ASN A 478 -0.04 9.49 -27.61
N ALA A 479 1.17 9.37 -27.03
CA ALA A 479 1.94 8.13 -27.12
C ALA A 479 1.24 6.98 -26.36
N ALA A 480 0.76 7.23 -25.14
CA ALA A 480 0.02 6.23 -24.36
C ALA A 480 -1.24 5.75 -25.12
N SER A 481 -2.04 6.66 -25.68
CA SER A 481 -3.23 6.32 -26.46
C SER A 481 -2.90 5.45 -27.69
N GLU A 482 -1.85 5.78 -28.45
CA GLU A 482 -1.47 4.99 -29.62
C GLU A 482 -0.86 3.63 -29.24
N ILE A 483 -0.16 3.53 -28.11
CA ILE A 483 0.34 2.24 -27.58
C ILE A 483 -0.84 1.38 -27.11
N GLU A 484 -1.82 1.96 -26.41
CA GLU A 484 -3.04 1.26 -25.97
C GLU A 484 -3.79 0.64 -27.15
N LYS A 485 -4.06 1.42 -28.21
CA LYS A 485 -4.66 0.93 -29.46
C LYS A 485 -3.86 -0.20 -30.13
N PHE A 486 -2.55 -0.18 -29.95
CA PHE A 486 -1.70 -1.24 -30.45
C PHE A 486 -1.85 -2.52 -29.60
N LEU A 487 -1.82 -2.39 -28.27
CA LEU A 487 -1.96 -3.51 -27.33
C LEU A 487 -3.31 -4.22 -27.45
N GLU A 488 -4.40 -3.49 -27.72
CA GLU A 488 -5.74 -4.05 -27.95
C GLU A 488 -5.80 -5.05 -29.12
N LYS A 489 -4.87 -4.94 -30.08
CA LYS A 489 -4.80 -5.88 -31.22
C LYS A 489 -4.28 -7.26 -30.84
N LYS A 490 -3.83 -7.45 -29.58
CA LYS A 490 -3.34 -8.71 -29.03
C LYS A 490 -2.28 -9.40 -29.90
N ILE A 491 -1.41 -8.63 -30.56
CA ILE A 491 -0.35 -9.15 -31.43
C ILE A 491 0.75 -9.71 -30.52
N ARG A 492 1.05 -11.00 -30.61
CA ARG A 492 2.20 -11.60 -29.93
C ARG A 492 3.49 -11.10 -30.55
N MET A 493 4.41 -10.61 -29.73
CA MET A 493 5.70 -10.11 -30.19
C MET A 493 6.78 -10.31 -29.13
N GLU A 494 8.01 -10.30 -29.59
CA GLU A 494 9.19 -10.16 -28.74
C GLU A 494 9.17 -8.78 -28.06
N PHE A 495 9.61 -8.67 -26.82
CA PHE A 495 9.61 -7.42 -26.02
C PHE A 495 8.22 -6.85 -25.66
N GLN A 496 7.21 -7.69 -25.56
CA GLN A 496 5.86 -7.26 -25.16
C GLN A 496 5.86 -6.72 -23.71
N GLU A 497 6.65 -7.31 -22.82
CA GLU A 497 6.78 -6.91 -21.42
C GLU A 497 7.35 -5.50 -21.32
N GLU A 498 8.40 -5.19 -22.06
CA GLU A 498 9.04 -3.86 -22.06
C GLU A 498 8.12 -2.77 -22.63
N ILE A 499 7.28 -3.14 -23.62
CA ILE A 499 6.28 -2.21 -24.14
C ILE A 499 5.19 -1.93 -23.10
N LEU A 500 4.74 -2.95 -22.36
CA LEU A 500 3.78 -2.82 -21.29
C LEU A 500 4.33 -1.99 -20.14
N ASP A 501 5.56 -2.24 -19.71
CA ASP A 501 6.24 -1.48 -18.65
C ASP A 501 6.36 0.00 -19.04
N PHE A 502 6.75 0.29 -20.27
CA PHE A 502 6.80 1.65 -20.78
C PHE A 502 5.41 2.30 -20.84
N TYR A 503 4.40 1.56 -21.29
CA TYR A 503 3.01 2.03 -21.30
C TYR A 503 2.51 2.36 -19.89
N PHE A 504 2.78 1.50 -18.91
CA PHE A 504 2.43 1.77 -17.51
C PHE A 504 3.20 2.97 -16.95
N THR A 505 4.49 3.12 -17.28
CA THR A 505 5.27 4.32 -16.91
C THR A 505 4.65 5.61 -17.44
N LEU A 506 4.16 5.62 -18.69
CA LEU A 506 3.45 6.77 -19.25
C LEU A 506 2.12 7.02 -18.53
N ARG A 507 1.37 5.98 -18.22
CA ARG A 507 0.11 6.11 -17.45
C ARG A 507 0.34 6.66 -16.05
N ASP A 508 1.37 6.19 -15.37
CA ASP A 508 1.77 6.68 -14.05
C ASP A 508 2.14 8.16 -14.13
N PHE A 509 2.94 8.54 -15.13
CA PHE A 509 3.28 9.95 -15.37
C PHE A 509 2.03 10.82 -15.58
N LEU A 510 1.11 10.39 -16.42
CA LEU A 510 -0.11 11.13 -16.71
C LEU A 510 -1.00 11.27 -15.47
N SER A 511 -1.22 10.17 -14.74
CA SER A 511 -1.99 10.16 -13.50
C SER A 511 -1.39 11.07 -12.42
N LEU A 512 -0.07 11.05 -12.25
CA LEU A 512 0.62 11.88 -11.28
C LEU A 512 0.65 13.36 -11.69
N SER A 513 0.75 13.64 -13.01
CA SER A 513 0.79 15.01 -13.53
C SER A 513 -0.53 15.77 -13.32
N GLU A 514 -1.69 15.10 -13.33
CA GLU A 514 -2.99 15.73 -13.09
C GLU A 514 -3.14 16.34 -11.69
N GLY A 515 -2.43 15.83 -10.73
CA GLY A 515 -2.47 16.33 -9.35
C GLY A 515 -1.16 16.94 -8.89
N MET A 516 -0.32 17.44 -9.80
CA MET A 516 0.88 18.16 -9.42
C MET A 516 0.53 19.42 -8.63
N GLY A 517 1.11 19.52 -7.43
CA GLY A 517 1.03 20.69 -6.58
C GLY A 517 2.42 21.18 -6.20
N GLU A 518 2.51 22.08 -5.22
CA GLU A 518 3.76 22.65 -4.74
C GLU A 518 4.76 21.61 -4.19
N GLY A 519 4.26 20.42 -3.82
CA GLY A 519 5.05 19.29 -3.33
C GLY A 519 5.87 18.56 -4.39
N TYR A 520 5.82 18.99 -5.66
CA TYR A 520 6.54 18.35 -6.75
C TYR A 520 7.70 19.22 -7.26
N ARG A 521 8.71 18.55 -7.81
CA ARG A 521 9.80 19.17 -8.59
C ARG A 521 10.03 18.35 -9.85
N ILE A 522 10.30 19.05 -10.94
CA ILE A 522 10.49 18.43 -12.25
C ILE A 522 11.92 18.74 -12.68
N TYR A 523 12.66 17.70 -13.04
CA TYR A 523 14.04 17.86 -13.47
C TYR A 523 14.46 16.77 -14.44
N CYS A 524 15.56 17.01 -15.14
CA CYS A 524 16.24 15.98 -15.93
C CYS A 524 17.71 15.91 -15.52
N ASP A 525 18.24 14.69 -15.55
CA ASP A 525 19.68 14.46 -15.32
C ASP A 525 20.18 13.21 -16.06
N PHE A 526 21.45 12.88 -15.84
CA PHE A 526 22.03 11.62 -16.27
C PHE A 526 22.08 10.63 -15.12
N MET A 527 21.54 9.45 -15.36
CA MET A 527 21.60 8.33 -14.43
C MET A 527 23.05 7.79 -14.31
N GLU A 528 23.32 6.96 -13.30
CA GLU A 528 24.66 6.38 -13.09
C GLU A 528 25.17 5.55 -14.29
N ASN A 529 24.27 4.94 -15.05
CA ASN A 529 24.58 4.19 -16.28
C ASN A 529 24.79 5.09 -17.52
N GLY A 530 24.67 6.42 -17.37
CA GLY A 530 24.82 7.41 -18.42
C GLY A 530 23.59 7.65 -19.28
N GLU A 531 22.47 7.01 -19.02
CA GLU A 531 21.18 7.27 -19.65
C GLU A 531 20.59 8.60 -19.19
N PHE A 532 19.82 9.25 -20.06
CA PHE A 532 19.18 10.52 -19.75
C PHE A 532 17.75 10.31 -19.32
N ALA A 533 17.39 10.86 -18.16
CA ALA A 533 16.11 10.68 -17.55
C ALA A 533 15.38 12.01 -17.27
N PHE A 534 14.07 11.98 -17.44
CA PHE A 534 13.12 12.97 -16.97
C PHE A 534 12.49 12.45 -15.69
N HIS A 535 12.40 13.31 -14.68
CA HIS A 535 11.85 12.98 -13.37
C HIS A 535 10.72 13.93 -13.00
N LEU A 536 9.55 13.36 -12.71
CA LEU A 536 8.49 14.01 -11.94
C LEU A 536 8.66 13.53 -10.50
N TYR A 537 9.23 14.35 -9.62
CA TYR A 537 9.66 13.96 -8.28
C TYR A 537 8.80 14.59 -7.20
N CYS A 538 8.16 13.73 -6.40
CA CYS A 538 7.39 14.12 -5.23
C CYS A 538 8.33 14.38 -4.06
N VAL A 539 8.51 15.64 -3.70
CA VAL A 539 9.36 16.08 -2.59
C VAL A 539 8.61 16.00 -1.26
N ASP A 540 7.35 16.44 -1.27
CA ASP A 540 6.45 16.43 -0.11
C ASP A 540 5.20 15.57 -0.42
N PRO A 541 5.15 14.33 0.08
CA PRO A 541 4.04 13.42 -0.21
C PRO A 541 2.81 13.65 0.68
N SER A 542 2.85 14.59 1.63
CA SER A 542 1.84 14.74 2.67
C SER A 542 0.43 15.02 2.15
N GLU A 543 0.30 15.79 1.07
CA GLU A 543 -1.00 16.08 0.44
C GLU A 543 -1.61 14.83 -0.19
N ARG A 544 -0.83 14.09 -0.95
CA ARG A 544 -1.25 12.83 -1.57
C ARG A 544 -1.59 11.76 -0.54
N LEU A 545 -0.77 11.65 0.50
CA LEU A 545 -1.07 10.74 1.60
C LEU A 545 -2.36 11.15 2.32
N GLN A 546 -2.59 12.45 2.58
CA GLN A 546 -3.81 12.91 3.23
C GLN A 546 -5.07 12.54 2.42
N GLU A 547 -5.03 12.65 1.10
CA GLU A 547 -6.13 12.22 0.23
C GLU A 547 -6.46 10.72 0.44
N ARG A 548 -5.44 9.88 0.61
CA ARG A 548 -5.61 8.45 0.89
C ARG A 548 -6.08 8.19 2.32
N LEU A 549 -5.53 8.90 3.30
CA LEU A 549 -5.95 8.78 4.70
C LEU A 549 -7.44 9.14 4.88
N ASN A 550 -7.92 10.13 4.13
CA ASN A 550 -9.33 10.56 4.16
C ASN A 550 -10.31 9.49 3.63
N ARG A 551 -9.82 8.40 3.04
CA ARG A 551 -10.65 7.26 2.64
C ARG A 551 -10.96 6.31 3.79
N GLY A 552 -10.24 6.43 4.90
CA GLY A 552 -10.52 5.74 6.15
C GLY A 552 -11.11 6.68 7.20
N ARG A 553 -11.37 6.12 8.38
CA ARG A 553 -11.92 6.81 9.55
C ARG A 553 -10.83 7.35 10.47
N ALA A 554 -9.83 6.52 10.77
CA ALA A 554 -8.74 6.87 11.67
C ALA A 554 -7.43 6.18 11.26
N THR A 555 -6.30 6.81 11.60
CA THR A 555 -4.97 6.29 11.28
C THR A 555 -4.07 6.34 12.49
N VAL A 556 -3.36 5.25 12.74
CA VAL A 556 -2.31 5.15 13.77
C VAL A 556 -0.98 4.86 13.10
N PHE A 557 -0.10 5.84 13.06
CA PHE A 557 1.29 5.68 12.66
C PHE A 557 2.12 5.30 13.87
N PHE A 558 2.85 4.20 13.82
CA PHE A 558 3.68 3.77 14.94
C PHE A 558 5.01 3.19 14.50
N SER A 559 6.04 3.47 15.29
CA SER A 559 7.39 2.94 15.11
C SER A 559 8.23 3.22 16.36
N ALA A 560 9.37 2.54 16.45
CA ALA A 560 10.38 2.85 17.47
C ALA A 560 11.17 4.13 17.16
N THR A 561 11.27 4.52 15.89
CA THR A 561 12.17 5.55 15.39
C THR A 561 11.42 6.70 14.70
N LEU A 562 10.33 7.19 15.31
CA LEU A 562 9.57 8.37 14.85
C LEU A 562 10.14 9.67 15.44
N LEU A 563 11.45 9.87 15.34
CA LEU A 563 12.13 11.07 15.84
C LEU A 563 12.83 11.86 14.73
N PRO A 564 12.75 13.18 14.75
CA PRO A 564 11.80 13.97 15.57
C PRO A 564 10.38 13.84 15.02
N VAL A 565 9.39 13.70 15.88
CA VAL A 565 8.01 13.42 15.46
C VAL A 565 7.44 14.49 14.52
N ASN A 566 7.84 15.75 14.66
CA ASN A 566 7.38 16.83 13.79
C ASN A 566 7.81 16.68 12.33
N TYR A 567 8.96 16.04 12.08
CA TYR A 567 9.38 15.68 10.73
C TYR A 567 8.38 14.72 10.07
N TYR A 568 7.99 13.67 10.79
CA TYR A 568 7.03 12.70 10.28
C TYR A 568 5.61 13.26 10.16
N LYS A 569 5.16 14.03 11.14
CA LYS A 569 3.86 14.73 11.08
C LYS A 569 3.76 15.58 9.82
N LYS A 570 4.79 16.35 9.50
CA LYS A 570 4.80 17.24 8.33
C LYS A 570 4.75 16.48 7.00
N LEU A 571 5.38 15.32 6.92
CA LEU A 571 5.54 14.58 5.66
C LEU A 571 4.48 13.50 5.43
N LEU A 572 3.78 13.06 6.48
CA LEU A 572 2.82 11.97 6.38
C LEU A 572 1.35 12.40 6.43
N CYS A 573 1.06 13.63 6.87
CA CYS A 573 -0.31 14.16 6.87
C CYS A 573 -0.33 15.68 6.80
N LYS A 574 -1.49 16.24 6.48
CA LYS A 574 -1.77 17.70 6.49
C LYS A 574 -2.65 18.11 7.67
N GLU A 575 -3.47 17.21 8.19
CA GLU A 575 -4.27 17.48 9.37
C GLU A 575 -3.40 17.53 10.63
N GLU A 576 -3.85 18.25 11.65
CA GLU A 576 -3.17 18.30 12.96
C GLU A 576 -3.32 16.95 13.70
N PRO A 577 -2.27 16.14 13.79
CA PRO A 577 -2.33 14.83 14.41
C PRO A 577 -2.00 14.88 15.90
N TYR A 578 -2.47 13.90 16.65
CA TYR A 578 -1.96 13.61 17.98
C TYR A 578 -0.59 12.94 17.90
N ALA A 579 0.21 13.11 18.95
CA ALA A 579 1.47 12.38 19.10
C ALA A 579 1.64 11.93 20.54
N ILE A 580 2.10 10.69 20.70
CA ILE A 580 2.41 10.12 22.02
C ILE A 580 3.78 9.46 21.98
N TYR A 581 4.39 9.45 23.15
CA TYR A 581 5.62 8.71 23.42
C TYR A 581 5.32 7.63 24.47
N ALA A 582 5.41 6.37 24.05
CA ALA A 582 5.27 5.24 24.96
C ALA A 582 6.55 5.07 25.78
N LYS A 583 6.44 5.04 27.10
CA LYS A 583 7.60 4.82 27.98
C LYS A 583 8.27 3.49 27.67
N SER A 584 9.61 3.50 27.63
CA SER A 584 10.39 2.27 27.49
C SER A 584 10.19 1.37 28.72
N ILE A 585 10.03 0.08 28.45
CA ILE A 585 9.94 -0.95 29.49
C ILE A 585 11.33 -1.44 29.96
N PHE A 586 12.38 -0.99 29.28
CA PHE A 586 13.73 -1.46 29.52
C PHE A 586 14.40 -0.63 30.60
N ASP A 587 15.09 -1.32 31.52
CA ASP A 587 15.91 -0.69 32.54
C ASP A 587 17.09 0.06 31.88
N PRO A 588 17.19 1.40 32.00
CA PRO A 588 18.32 2.16 31.45
C PRO A 588 19.68 1.68 31.96
N ALA A 589 19.74 1.12 33.16
CA ALA A 589 21.00 0.60 33.76
C ALA A 589 21.54 -0.64 33.03
N LYS A 590 20.70 -1.36 32.26
CA LYS A 590 21.12 -2.52 31.46
C LYS A 590 21.75 -2.13 30.11
N ARG A 591 21.72 -0.86 29.75
CA ARG A 591 22.36 -0.32 28.53
C ARG A 591 23.33 0.80 28.87
N ARG A 592 24.51 0.79 28.26
CA ARG A 592 25.45 1.92 28.29
C ARG A 592 25.66 2.45 26.87
N ILE A 593 25.54 3.78 26.74
CA ILE A 593 25.80 4.47 25.50
C ILE A 593 27.11 5.22 25.58
N PHE A 594 28.02 4.98 24.64
CA PHE A 594 29.29 5.68 24.53
C PHE A 594 29.27 6.57 23.27
N VAL A 595 29.77 7.79 23.38
CA VAL A 595 29.96 8.70 22.24
C VAL A 595 31.45 8.98 22.06
N GLY A 596 31.99 8.56 20.91
CA GLY A 596 33.40 8.82 20.56
C GLY A 596 33.58 10.26 20.10
N ASN A 597 34.48 11.01 20.78
CA ASN A 597 34.70 12.43 20.57
C ASN A 597 35.96 12.76 19.73
N SER A 598 36.75 11.76 19.34
CA SER A 598 38.07 11.95 18.70
C SER A 598 38.09 11.42 17.25
N VAL A 599 36.96 10.91 16.75
CA VAL A 599 36.81 10.35 15.39
C VAL A 599 35.63 10.98 14.65
N THR A 600 35.70 10.99 13.32
CA THR A 600 34.59 11.47 12.47
C THR A 600 34.66 10.86 11.06
N THR A 601 33.49 10.59 10.47
CA THR A 601 33.37 10.09 9.09
C THR A 601 33.30 11.21 8.04
N LYS A 602 33.51 12.48 8.44
CA LYS A 602 33.57 13.63 7.51
C LYS A 602 34.58 13.35 6.38
N TYR A 603 34.13 13.57 5.13
CA TYR A 603 34.93 13.29 3.96
C TYR A 603 36.31 13.97 4.01
N THR A 604 36.38 15.21 4.47
CA THR A 604 37.61 16.02 4.57
C THR A 604 38.61 15.50 5.62
N ARG A 605 38.17 14.61 6.53
CA ARG A 605 39.02 14.04 7.59
C ARG A 605 39.42 12.58 7.33
N ARG A 606 38.89 11.96 6.26
CA ARG A 606 39.21 10.58 5.90
C ARG A 606 40.71 10.42 5.60
N SER A 607 41.36 9.55 6.34
CA SER A 607 42.79 9.26 6.24
C SER A 607 43.09 7.93 6.92
N ALA A 608 44.25 7.34 6.58
CA ALA A 608 44.76 6.13 7.23
C ALA A 608 44.71 6.24 8.77
N LYS A 609 45.15 7.39 9.31
CA LYS A 609 45.13 7.63 10.76
C LYS A 609 43.73 7.66 11.35
N GLU A 610 42.75 8.17 10.61
CA GLU A 610 41.36 8.20 11.09
C GLU A 610 40.77 6.79 11.07
N TYR A 611 41.02 5.97 10.04
CA TYR A 611 40.60 4.57 10.00
C TYR A 611 41.24 3.72 11.12
N GLU A 612 42.55 3.93 11.36
CA GLU A 612 43.24 3.28 12.48
C GLU A 612 42.61 3.63 13.84
N ARG A 613 42.17 4.87 14.05
CA ARG A 613 41.47 5.28 15.28
C ARG A 613 40.13 4.59 15.44
N PHE A 614 39.35 4.49 14.36
CA PHE A 614 38.10 3.72 14.39
C PHE A 614 38.35 2.25 14.76
N ALA A 615 39.35 1.63 14.15
CA ALA A 615 39.75 0.25 14.49
C ALA A 615 40.12 0.13 15.95
N LYS A 616 40.90 1.09 16.50
CA LYS A 616 41.30 1.12 17.91
C LYS A 616 40.11 1.27 18.87
N TYR A 617 39.08 2.10 18.51
CA TYR A 617 37.85 2.18 19.28
C TYR A 617 37.13 0.83 19.33
N ILE A 618 36.94 0.23 18.14
CA ILE A 618 36.25 -1.07 18.02
C ILE A 618 37.01 -2.14 18.85
N ASP A 619 38.33 -2.26 18.65
CA ASP A 619 39.17 -3.21 19.38
C ASP A 619 39.07 -3.04 20.90
N ASN A 620 39.09 -1.82 21.41
CA ASN A 620 38.99 -1.51 22.81
C ASN A 620 37.63 -1.87 23.39
N ILE A 621 36.54 -1.59 22.69
CA ILE A 621 35.18 -1.95 23.14
C ILE A 621 35.01 -3.47 23.21
N VAL A 622 35.34 -4.19 22.13
CA VAL A 622 35.12 -5.64 22.06
C VAL A 622 36.06 -6.43 22.97
N SER A 623 37.21 -5.85 23.37
CA SER A 623 38.13 -6.48 24.32
C SER A 623 37.64 -6.43 25.77
N ALA A 624 36.61 -5.64 26.10
CA ALA A 624 36.09 -5.50 27.46
C ALA A 624 35.24 -6.70 27.91
N LYS A 625 34.59 -7.40 26.98
CA LYS A 625 33.81 -8.61 27.26
C LYS A 625 33.77 -9.52 26.05
N ILE A 626 33.99 -10.83 26.24
CA ILE A 626 33.75 -11.84 25.19
C ILE A 626 32.24 -11.90 24.87
N GLY A 627 31.87 -11.89 23.58
CA GLY A 627 30.50 -11.99 23.12
C GLY A 627 30.36 -11.52 21.66
N ASN A 628 29.13 -11.36 21.21
CA ASN A 628 28.83 -11.00 19.82
C ASN A 628 28.56 -9.50 19.67
N TYR A 629 29.25 -8.89 18.74
CA TYR A 629 29.15 -7.47 18.42
C TYR A 629 28.82 -7.24 16.95
N MET A 630 27.97 -6.25 16.65
CA MET A 630 27.77 -5.73 15.30
C MET A 630 28.40 -4.35 15.19
N VAL A 631 29.10 -4.11 14.08
CA VAL A 631 29.70 -2.82 13.74
C VAL A 631 29.07 -2.33 12.44
N PHE A 632 28.40 -1.20 12.49
CA PHE A 632 27.69 -0.63 11.34
C PHE A 632 28.47 0.53 10.73
N PHE A 633 28.78 0.42 9.45
CA PHE A 633 29.57 1.39 8.70
C PHE A 633 28.74 2.20 7.72
N PRO A 634 29.15 3.43 7.32
CA PRO A 634 28.40 4.26 6.38
C PRO A 634 28.47 3.74 4.93
N SER A 635 29.45 2.89 4.60
CA SER A 635 29.58 2.27 3.27
C SER A 635 30.54 1.09 3.31
N TYR A 636 30.45 0.19 2.32
CA TYR A 636 31.37 -0.94 2.14
C TYR A 636 32.83 -0.47 2.06
N LYS A 637 33.11 0.55 1.27
CA LYS A 637 34.46 1.10 1.15
C LYS A 637 35.03 1.59 2.49
N PHE A 638 34.24 2.27 3.31
CA PHE A 638 34.69 2.73 4.62
C PHE A 638 34.94 1.54 5.56
N MET A 639 34.10 0.51 5.48
CA MET A 639 34.22 -0.73 6.23
C MET A 639 35.52 -1.45 5.89
N GLU A 640 35.85 -1.61 4.62
CA GLU A 640 37.08 -2.24 4.14
C GLU A 640 38.34 -1.49 4.62
N GLU A 641 38.34 -0.16 4.56
CA GLU A 641 39.43 0.68 5.05
C GLU A 641 39.67 0.50 6.57
N VAL A 642 38.61 0.41 7.37
CA VAL A 642 38.76 0.20 8.82
C VAL A 642 39.19 -1.23 9.10
N LEU A 643 38.66 -2.23 8.38
CA LEU A 643 39.00 -3.63 8.52
C LEU A 643 40.50 -3.90 8.37
N PHE A 644 41.15 -3.15 7.45
CA PHE A 644 42.59 -3.25 7.23
C PHE A 644 43.42 -2.97 8.49
N TYR A 645 42.95 -2.14 9.41
CA TYR A 645 43.62 -1.77 10.65
C TYR A 645 43.16 -2.58 11.87
N MET A 646 42.18 -3.50 11.70
CA MET A 646 41.71 -4.34 12.79
C MET A 646 42.76 -5.36 13.22
N ASN A 647 42.83 -5.57 14.50
CA ASN A 647 43.76 -6.58 15.09
C ASN A 647 43.19 -8.00 14.90
N MET A 648 43.84 -8.79 14.02
CA MET A 648 43.44 -10.17 13.67
C MET A 648 43.97 -11.20 14.68
N ASN A 649 43.66 -11.03 15.96
CA ASN A 649 44.08 -11.98 17.00
C ASN A 649 43.24 -13.27 16.93
N LYS A 650 43.84 -14.42 17.37
CA LYS A 650 43.16 -15.75 17.39
C LYS A 650 41.94 -15.82 18.30
N ASP A 651 41.76 -14.86 19.19
CA ASP A 651 40.64 -14.82 20.15
C ASP A 651 39.41 -14.12 19.61
N ARG A 652 39.37 -13.82 18.28
CA ARG A 652 38.29 -13.10 17.60
C ARG A 652 37.97 -13.73 16.26
N GLU A 653 36.69 -13.75 15.94
CA GLU A 653 36.17 -14.06 14.61
C GLU A 653 35.53 -12.79 14.02
N ILE A 654 35.95 -12.42 12.82
CA ILE A 654 35.35 -11.31 12.11
C ILE A 654 34.61 -11.86 10.90
N ILE A 655 33.33 -11.54 10.80
CA ILE A 655 32.48 -11.81 9.63
C ILE A 655 32.08 -10.49 8.98
N VAL A 656 31.97 -10.48 7.66
CA VAL A 656 31.77 -9.26 6.88
C VAL A 656 30.56 -9.42 5.99
N GLN A 657 29.66 -8.44 5.99
CA GLN A 657 28.54 -8.38 5.09
C GLN A 657 29.01 -8.09 3.67
N GLU A 658 28.62 -8.93 2.72
CA GLU A 658 28.84 -8.70 1.29
C GLU A 658 27.76 -7.79 0.66
N SER A 659 28.07 -7.13 -0.45
CA SER A 659 27.16 -6.19 -1.11
C SER A 659 25.93 -6.88 -1.75
N ARG A 660 26.07 -8.16 -2.11
CA ARG A 660 25.01 -9.01 -2.64
C ARG A 660 25.04 -10.33 -1.90
N MET A 661 24.03 -10.58 -1.08
CA MET A 661 23.89 -11.83 -0.34
C MET A 661 22.52 -12.43 -0.68
N THR A 662 22.50 -13.72 -0.98
CA THR A 662 21.28 -14.52 -1.10
C THR A 662 20.58 -14.66 0.27
N GLU A 663 19.35 -15.16 0.31
CA GLU A 663 18.67 -15.45 1.58
C GLU A 663 19.44 -16.49 2.39
N ASP A 664 19.91 -17.55 1.79
CA ASP A 664 20.69 -18.61 2.44
C ASP A 664 22.00 -18.08 3.05
N GLU A 665 22.71 -17.19 2.35
CA GLU A 665 23.93 -16.55 2.87
C GLU A 665 23.64 -15.62 4.05
N ARG A 666 22.49 -14.96 4.06
CA ARG A 666 22.05 -14.13 5.20
C ARG A 666 21.73 -15.00 6.42
N ASP A 667 21.03 -16.11 6.21
CA ASP A 667 20.69 -17.06 7.26
C ASP A 667 21.97 -17.69 7.84
N LEU A 668 22.94 -18.04 7.01
CA LEU A 668 24.24 -18.52 7.45
C LEU A 668 25.00 -17.45 8.25
N PHE A 669 24.95 -16.18 7.82
CA PHE A 669 25.58 -15.07 8.56
C PHE A 669 24.94 -14.91 9.95
N LEU A 670 23.60 -14.98 10.04
CA LEU A 670 22.87 -14.86 11.30
C LEU A 670 23.04 -16.08 12.21
N SER A 671 23.16 -17.29 11.68
CA SER A 671 23.39 -18.51 12.46
C SER A 671 24.67 -18.44 13.29
N LYS A 672 25.66 -17.64 12.85
CA LYS A 672 26.90 -17.40 13.62
C LYS A 672 26.66 -16.76 14.98
N PHE A 673 25.59 -16.02 15.17
CA PHE A 673 25.22 -15.41 16.46
C PHE A 673 24.56 -16.39 17.43
N GLU A 674 24.15 -17.54 16.95
CA GLU A 674 23.50 -18.58 17.75
C GLU A 674 24.51 -19.61 18.34
N GLU A 675 25.74 -19.58 17.86
CA GLU A 675 26.78 -20.48 18.31
C GLU A 675 27.25 -20.11 19.75
N GLU A 676 27.37 -21.11 20.64
CA GLU A 676 28.08 -20.92 21.92
C GLU A 676 29.55 -20.65 21.64
N ARG A 677 30.08 -19.55 22.21
CA ARG A 677 31.44 -19.09 21.88
C ARG A 677 32.32 -18.90 23.10
N SER A 678 33.56 -19.29 22.91
CA SER A 678 34.66 -18.97 23.84
C SER A 678 35.49 -17.75 23.36
N ASN A 679 35.21 -17.23 22.16
CA ASN A 679 35.85 -16.08 21.50
C ASN A 679 34.84 -14.99 21.15
N THR A 680 35.33 -13.80 20.85
CA THR A 680 34.50 -12.68 20.42
C THR A 680 34.16 -12.76 18.94
N LEU A 681 32.84 -12.64 18.57
CA LEU A 681 32.38 -12.46 17.21
C LEU A 681 32.18 -10.96 16.92
N ILE A 682 32.73 -10.50 15.82
CA ILE A 682 32.54 -9.14 15.34
C ILE A 682 31.96 -9.21 13.93
N ALA A 683 30.72 -8.79 13.75
CA ALA A 683 30.07 -8.73 12.45
C ALA A 683 30.15 -7.31 11.89
N PHE A 684 30.81 -7.14 10.76
CA PHE A 684 30.92 -5.89 10.04
C PHE A 684 29.77 -5.75 9.05
N CYS A 685 28.93 -4.76 9.24
CA CYS A 685 27.73 -4.52 8.48
C CYS A 685 27.67 -3.06 7.95
N VAL A 686 26.83 -2.81 6.95
CA VAL A 686 26.60 -1.45 6.43
C VAL A 686 25.25 -0.92 6.94
N MET A 687 25.23 0.34 7.41
CA MET A 687 24.03 1.02 7.88
C MET A 687 22.96 1.11 6.77
N GLY A 688 21.70 0.78 7.10
CA GLY A 688 20.62 0.72 6.13
C GLY A 688 20.65 -0.52 5.23
N GLY A 689 21.61 -1.44 5.44
CA GLY A 689 21.67 -2.76 4.82
C GLY A 689 20.73 -3.76 5.51
N VAL A 690 20.69 -4.98 4.96
CA VAL A 690 19.78 -6.05 5.37
C VAL A 690 19.89 -6.45 6.85
N PHE A 691 21.03 -6.20 7.48
CA PHE A 691 21.26 -6.49 8.90
C PHE A 691 21.00 -5.30 9.83
N SER A 692 20.73 -4.11 9.30
CA SER A 692 20.30 -2.96 10.12
C SER A 692 18.84 -3.05 10.54
N GLU A 693 18.05 -3.89 9.87
CA GLU A 693 16.61 -4.02 10.08
C GLU A 693 16.16 -5.48 10.02
N GLY A 694 15.08 -5.83 10.73
CA GLY A 694 14.43 -7.14 10.60
C GLY A 694 15.13 -8.33 11.27
N ILE A 695 16.18 -8.10 12.08
CA ILE A 695 16.89 -9.17 12.82
C ILE A 695 16.42 -9.15 14.28
N ASP A 696 16.24 -10.31 14.86
CA ASP A 696 15.87 -10.48 16.27
C ASP A 696 16.92 -11.36 16.99
N LEU A 697 17.97 -10.70 17.51
CA LEU A 697 19.04 -11.32 18.29
C LEU A 697 18.85 -10.95 19.76
N THR A 698 18.22 -11.82 20.51
CA THR A 698 17.91 -11.61 21.95
C THR A 698 18.97 -12.22 22.87
N ASN A 699 19.01 -11.75 24.11
CA ASN A 699 19.91 -12.21 25.18
C ASN A 699 21.40 -12.04 24.81
N GLU A 700 22.20 -13.02 25.04
CA GLU A 700 23.64 -12.96 24.79
C GLU A 700 24.03 -13.10 23.30
N LYS A 701 23.03 -13.27 22.40
CA LYS A 701 23.27 -13.35 20.95
C LYS A 701 23.81 -12.04 20.37
N LEU A 702 23.53 -10.89 21.00
CA LEU A 702 24.13 -9.59 20.63
C LEU A 702 24.30 -8.72 21.88
N ILE A 703 25.53 -8.48 22.29
CA ILE A 703 25.83 -7.67 23.49
C ILE A 703 26.36 -6.26 23.17
N GLY A 704 26.62 -5.95 21.91
CA GLY A 704 27.07 -4.62 21.53
C GLY A 704 26.80 -4.23 20.08
N ALA A 705 26.38 -2.99 19.88
CA ALA A 705 26.30 -2.35 18.56
C ALA A 705 27.23 -1.14 18.53
N ILE A 706 28.11 -1.11 17.54
CA ILE A 706 29.07 -0.03 17.32
C ILE A 706 28.71 0.66 16.00
N ILE A 707 28.35 1.93 16.06
CA ILE A 707 27.88 2.69 14.92
C ILE A 707 28.94 3.69 14.50
N VAL A 708 29.52 3.47 13.33
CA VAL A 708 30.57 4.30 12.74
C VAL A 708 29.97 5.37 11.88
N GLY A 709 29.98 6.61 12.36
CA GLY A 709 29.41 7.75 11.64
C GLY A 709 27.91 7.96 11.86
N THR A 710 27.40 9.00 11.25
CA THR A 710 26.06 9.56 11.50
C THR A 710 25.01 9.09 10.51
N GLY A 711 25.27 8.07 9.71
CA GLY A 711 24.31 7.47 8.79
C GLY A 711 23.81 8.37 7.66
N LEU A 712 24.39 9.56 7.46
CA LEU A 712 23.94 10.50 6.44
C LEU A 712 23.91 9.83 5.06
N PRO A 713 22.82 9.98 4.29
CA PRO A 713 22.76 9.49 2.91
C PRO A 713 23.80 10.18 2.02
N GLN A 714 24.15 9.55 0.92
CA GLN A 714 25.04 10.14 -0.09
C GLN A 714 24.40 11.36 -0.72
N VAL A 715 25.24 12.30 -1.18
CA VAL A 715 24.80 13.47 -1.94
C VAL A 715 24.32 13.00 -3.31
N SER A 716 23.11 13.35 -3.65
CA SER A 716 22.48 13.08 -4.96
C SER A 716 21.68 14.29 -5.42
N ASN A 717 21.30 14.33 -6.70
CA ASN A 717 20.43 15.38 -7.21
C ASN A 717 19.11 15.45 -6.46
N GLU A 718 18.50 14.31 -6.15
CA GLU A 718 17.26 14.24 -5.38
C GLU A 718 17.42 14.83 -3.98
N ARG A 719 18.51 14.50 -3.27
CA ARG A 719 18.78 15.03 -1.92
C ARG A 719 19.02 16.53 -1.92
N GLU A 720 19.70 17.06 -2.92
CA GLU A 720 19.88 18.51 -3.07
C GLU A 720 18.56 19.20 -3.43
N ILE A 721 17.71 18.60 -4.28
CA ILE A 721 16.38 19.12 -4.58
C ILE A 721 15.51 19.15 -3.32
N LEU A 722 15.54 18.07 -2.50
CA LEU A 722 14.87 18.02 -1.21
C LEU A 722 15.32 19.13 -0.28
N LYS A 723 16.64 19.31 -0.18
CA LYS A 723 17.24 20.35 0.66
C LYS A 723 16.79 21.74 0.23
N ASP A 724 16.90 22.06 -1.06
CA ASP A 724 16.50 23.33 -1.63
C ASP A 724 15.00 23.61 -1.42
N TYR A 725 14.15 22.57 -1.54
CA TYR A 725 12.72 22.68 -1.29
C TYR A 725 12.42 23.07 0.16
N PHE A 726 13.00 22.36 1.13
CA PHE A 726 12.76 22.64 2.55
C PHE A 726 13.35 23.97 3.00
N ASP A 727 14.53 24.35 2.51
CA ASP A 727 15.14 25.65 2.74
C ASP A 727 14.23 26.79 2.23
N SER A 728 13.61 26.60 1.04
CA SER A 728 12.68 27.57 0.44
C SER A 728 11.37 27.71 1.21
N ASN A 729 10.96 26.65 1.91
CA ASN A 729 9.73 26.61 2.70
C ASN A 729 9.93 26.94 4.19
N GLY A 730 11.08 27.53 4.54
CA GLY A 730 11.37 28.02 5.90
C GLY A 730 11.79 26.95 6.91
N GLU A 731 12.11 25.75 6.43
CA GLU A 731 12.69 24.67 7.23
C GLU A 731 14.21 24.59 7.02
N ASN A 732 14.90 23.83 7.83
CA ASN A 732 16.30 23.53 7.60
C ASN A 732 16.41 22.31 6.65
N GLY A 733 16.69 22.56 5.37
CA GLY A 733 16.77 21.54 4.33
C GLY A 733 17.80 20.46 4.62
N PHE A 734 18.93 20.79 5.27
CA PHE A 734 19.93 19.80 5.66
C PHE A 734 19.37 18.81 6.70
N LEU A 735 18.61 19.28 7.66
CA LEU A 735 17.98 18.42 8.67
C LEU A 735 17.01 17.43 8.01
N PHE A 736 16.14 17.94 7.12
CA PHE A 736 15.12 17.13 6.47
C PHE A 736 15.67 16.13 5.45
N SER A 737 16.71 16.51 4.70
CA SER A 737 17.22 15.71 3.59
C SER A 737 18.33 14.75 4.00
N TYR A 738 19.08 15.08 5.04
CA TYR A 738 20.29 14.33 5.43
C TYR A 738 20.25 13.87 6.87
N LEU A 739 20.06 14.77 7.85
CA LEU A 739 20.25 14.45 9.25
C LEU A 739 19.18 13.49 9.77
N TYR A 740 17.90 13.82 9.61
CA TYR A 740 16.81 12.98 10.14
C TYR A 740 16.80 11.58 9.52
N PRO A 741 16.91 11.41 8.18
CA PRO A 741 17.06 10.09 7.58
C PRO A 741 18.30 9.32 8.04
N GLY A 742 19.40 10.03 8.29
CA GLY A 742 20.64 9.45 8.81
C GLY A 742 20.49 8.95 10.23
N MET A 743 19.94 9.79 11.11
CA MET A 743 19.73 9.44 12.52
C MET A 743 18.73 8.30 12.69
N ASN A 744 17.71 8.22 11.83
CA ASN A 744 16.80 7.06 11.83
C ASN A 744 17.55 5.73 11.65
N LYS A 745 18.51 5.68 10.71
CA LYS A 745 19.37 4.48 10.52
C LYS A 745 20.22 4.18 11.74
N VAL A 746 20.76 5.21 12.39
CA VAL A 746 21.55 5.07 13.63
C VAL A 746 20.69 4.50 14.76
N GLU A 747 19.48 5.03 14.95
CA GLU A 747 18.56 4.54 15.98
C GLU A 747 18.12 3.09 15.73
N GLN A 748 17.86 2.73 14.48
CA GLN A 748 17.54 1.35 14.09
C GLN A 748 18.66 0.38 14.41
N ALA A 749 19.90 0.74 14.05
CA ALA A 749 21.08 -0.07 14.34
C ALA A 749 21.32 -0.21 15.85
N ALA A 750 21.20 0.87 16.60
CA ALA A 750 21.35 0.89 18.06
C ALA A 750 20.26 0.07 18.78
N GLY A 751 19.03 0.09 18.24
CA GLY A 751 17.89 -0.64 18.76
C GLY A 751 18.00 -2.17 18.66
N ARG A 752 19.08 -2.71 18.11
CA ARG A 752 19.32 -4.17 18.02
C ARG A 752 19.78 -4.80 19.33
N VAL A 753 20.41 -4.03 20.20
CA VAL A 753 21.08 -4.55 21.41
C VAL A 753 20.11 -4.87 22.54
N ILE A 754 19.04 -4.09 22.69
CA ILE A 754 18.06 -4.28 23.77
C ILE A 754 16.69 -4.59 23.14
N ARG A 755 16.25 -5.82 23.27
CA ARG A 755 15.02 -6.38 22.73
C ARG A 755 14.08 -6.93 23.79
N THR A 756 14.66 -7.44 24.84
CA THR A 756 13.94 -8.01 26.00
C THR A 756 14.35 -7.30 27.29
N THR A 757 13.58 -7.49 28.35
CA THR A 757 13.90 -6.96 29.68
C THR A 757 15.17 -7.59 30.29
N GLU A 758 15.62 -8.70 29.74
CA GLU A 758 16.82 -9.42 30.21
C GLU A 758 18.10 -9.01 29.48
N ASP A 759 17.97 -8.35 28.34
CA ASP A 759 19.13 -7.95 27.53
C ASP A 759 19.98 -6.91 28.26
N VAL A 760 21.31 -7.09 28.14
CA VAL A 760 22.31 -6.16 28.65
C VAL A 760 23.36 -5.90 27.60
N GLY A 761 23.64 -4.62 27.29
CA GLY A 761 24.57 -4.35 26.22
C GLY A 761 25.08 -2.92 26.10
N ILE A 762 26.01 -2.74 25.17
CA ILE A 762 26.69 -1.50 24.86
C ILE A 762 26.25 -0.98 23.49
N VAL A 763 26.00 0.31 23.41
CA VAL A 763 25.86 1.05 22.14
C VAL A 763 26.98 2.08 22.07
N ALA A 764 27.79 2.03 21.02
CA ALA A 764 28.84 3.01 20.80
C ALA A 764 28.59 3.84 19.53
N LEU A 765 28.49 5.13 19.67
CA LEU A 765 28.27 6.10 18.59
C LEU A 765 29.61 6.77 18.26
N LEU A 766 30.27 6.30 17.21
CA LEU A 766 31.63 6.74 16.87
C LEU A 766 31.62 7.84 15.82
N ASP A 767 31.31 9.06 16.23
CA ASP A 767 31.53 10.30 15.48
C ASP A 767 31.35 11.52 16.40
N GLU A 768 32.27 12.49 16.32
CA GLU A 768 32.21 13.72 17.12
C GLU A 768 30.91 14.52 16.93
N ARG A 769 30.27 14.38 15.76
CA ARG A 769 29.02 15.10 15.42
C ARG A 769 27.86 14.73 16.31
N PHE A 770 27.84 13.56 16.91
CA PHE A 770 26.79 13.18 17.87
C PHE A 770 26.76 14.08 19.11
N LEU A 771 27.82 14.87 19.36
CA LEU A 771 27.87 15.84 20.44
C LEU A 771 27.27 17.20 20.05
N PHE A 772 27.00 17.44 18.76
CA PHE A 772 26.41 18.69 18.30
C PHE A 772 24.90 18.72 18.60
N SER A 773 24.37 19.90 18.89
CA SER A 773 22.97 20.11 19.28
C SER A 773 21.97 19.49 18.31
N ASP A 774 22.17 19.65 17.02
CA ASP A 774 21.25 19.19 15.98
C ASP A 774 21.10 17.66 16.01
N TYR A 775 22.20 16.92 16.23
CA TYR A 775 22.17 15.47 16.37
C TYR A 775 21.61 15.03 17.72
N ARG A 776 21.98 15.69 18.81
CA ARG A 776 21.48 15.37 20.16
C ARG A 776 19.97 15.55 20.28
N ASN A 777 19.42 16.53 19.59
CA ASN A 777 17.96 16.80 19.59
C ASN A 777 17.16 15.69 18.91
N THR A 778 17.81 14.77 18.20
CA THR A 778 17.17 13.59 17.61
C THR A 778 17.33 12.34 18.48
N PHE A 779 18.07 12.40 19.57
CA PHE A 779 18.26 11.24 20.44
C PHE A 779 16.94 10.83 21.11
N PRO A 780 16.63 9.52 21.16
CA PRO A 780 15.58 9.01 22.02
C PRO A 780 15.80 9.46 23.47
N ARG A 781 14.73 9.65 24.23
CA ARG A 781 14.80 10.08 25.64
C ARG A 781 15.67 9.13 26.47
N GLU A 782 15.69 7.85 26.12
CA GLU A 782 16.49 6.83 26.79
C GLU A 782 17.99 6.99 26.53
N TRP A 783 18.42 7.89 25.64
CA TRP A 783 19.83 8.13 25.31
C TRP A 783 20.36 9.37 26.02
N GLU A 784 19.61 10.02 26.90
CA GLU A 784 20.06 11.23 27.62
C GLU A 784 21.29 10.97 28.48
N ASP A 785 21.43 9.75 29.07
CA ASP A 785 22.56 9.36 29.88
C ASP A 785 23.62 8.62 29.04
N PHE A 786 24.38 9.38 28.25
CA PHE A 786 25.51 8.84 27.50
C PHE A 786 26.84 9.30 28.03
N MET A 787 27.89 8.47 27.88
CA MET A 787 29.25 8.77 28.28
C MET A 787 30.11 9.15 27.08
N VAL A 788 30.83 10.27 27.20
CA VAL A 788 31.77 10.73 26.17
C VAL A 788 33.13 10.07 26.41
N CYS A 789 33.64 9.41 25.36
CA CYS A 789 34.91 8.68 25.45
C CYS A 789 35.83 9.01 24.27
N ASN A 790 37.14 8.86 24.50
CA ASN A 790 38.15 8.80 23.45
C ASN A 790 38.70 7.38 23.29
N GLU A 791 39.58 7.15 22.33
CA GLU A 791 40.14 5.84 22.03
C GLU A 791 40.98 5.24 23.18
N GLU A 792 41.37 6.04 24.18
CA GLU A 792 42.20 5.59 25.31
C GLU A 792 41.37 5.14 26.51
N ASN A 793 40.25 5.85 26.81
CA ASN A 793 39.49 5.59 28.03
C ASN A 793 38.24 4.72 27.80
N ILE A 794 37.85 4.47 26.55
CA ILE A 794 36.60 3.72 26.25
C ILE A 794 36.66 2.27 26.72
N LYS A 795 37.85 1.67 26.74
CA LYS A 795 38.02 0.30 27.23
C LYS A 795 37.72 0.19 28.73
N ASP A 796 38.28 1.10 29.53
CA ASP A 796 38.05 1.12 30.96
C ASP A 796 36.59 1.40 31.29
N ALA A 797 35.98 2.34 30.59
CA ALA A 797 34.53 2.65 30.69
C ALA A 797 33.66 1.43 30.37
N ALA A 798 34.01 0.65 29.36
CA ALA A 798 33.28 -0.57 29.01
C ALA A 798 33.50 -1.69 30.06
N LEU A 799 34.71 -1.86 30.58
CA LEU A 799 35.02 -2.80 31.68
C LEU A 799 34.23 -2.47 32.94
N ASP A 800 34.17 -1.19 33.32
CA ASP A 800 33.41 -0.72 34.49
C ASP A 800 31.92 -1.10 34.35
N PHE A 801 31.32 -0.82 33.19
CA PHE A 801 29.92 -1.20 32.91
C PHE A 801 29.70 -2.71 33.07
N TRP A 802 30.54 -3.54 32.45
CA TRP A 802 30.39 -5.00 32.54
C TRP A 802 30.63 -5.54 33.98
N SER A 803 31.52 -4.92 34.72
CA SER A 803 31.76 -5.27 36.15
C SER A 803 30.53 -4.95 37.01
N GLU A 804 29.89 -3.78 36.80
CA GLU A 804 28.65 -3.40 37.45
C GLU A 804 27.51 -4.39 37.17
N GLN A 805 27.39 -4.85 35.92
CA GLN A 805 26.35 -5.81 35.53
C GLN A 805 26.59 -7.20 36.13
N SER A 806 27.86 -7.64 36.20
CA SER A 806 28.24 -8.92 36.81
C SER A 806 27.94 -8.93 38.31
N SER A 807 28.16 -7.81 38.99
CA SER A 807 27.90 -7.66 40.43
C SER A 807 26.40 -7.68 40.77
N LYS A 808 25.52 -7.29 39.84
CA LYS A 808 24.04 -7.31 40.01
C LYS A 808 23.42 -8.70 39.74
N LYS A 809 24.15 -9.60 39.06
CA LYS A 809 23.72 -11.00 38.81
C LYS A 809 23.99 -11.95 39.97
N ILE A 810 24.78 -11.52 40.99
CA ILE A 810 25.06 -12.24 42.23
C ILE A 810 24.12 -11.73 43.34
#